data_6281d78de5c42725618696402c3991e9
#
_entry.id   6281d78de5c42725618696402c3991e9
#
_cell.length_a   1.000
_cell.length_b   1.000
_cell.length_c   1.000
_cell.angle_alpha   90.00
_cell.angle_beta   90.00
_cell.angle_gamma   90.00
#
_symmetry.space_group_name_H-M   'P 1'
#
loop_
_entity.id
_entity.type
_entity.pdbx_description
1 polymer ?
#
loop_
_entity_poly.entity_id
_entity_poly.type
_entity_poly.pdbx_seq_one_letter_code
_entity_poly.pdbx_strand_id
1 'polypeptide(L)'
;MTRIDTVLVANRGEIAVRVIRTLRAMGIRSVAVFSEADRDARHVREADTAVLLGPAAARESYLVIEKVIAAAQATGAQAIHPGYGFLSENSKFAGACADAGIAFLGPSAHAIEVMGDKITAKNAVAKFDVPVVPGIARPGLSDDELIAAAGDIGYPVLVKPSAGGGGKGMRLVEEPGALAEALRSARREAASAFGDDTLFLERFVLRPRHIEVQILADGHGNVVHLGERECSLQRRHQKVIEEAPSPLLDEATRARIGEAACNTARSVDYSGAGTVEFIVSADKPDEFFFMEMNTRLQVEHPVTELVTGLDLVEWQVRVAAGEPLGFTQDDITLTGHAIEARVYAEDPSRGFLPTGGLVADVVEPAGPGVRVDSGLQPGTVVGSDYDPMLAKVIAHADDRAGALRKLDRALAGTGVLGVVTNIEFARFLLADPDVVAGNLDTGLLDRRLEDFVAAEATDAALIAAAAFRWLQRWPERAQADPWDVPSGWRVGVPAPTSIRLSSATRTDHVRITGSPSEATAQVEDGDTLSLTAALDGTTLSVVIDGRRETYRVAQTDGHIWLAGSDGTTMLREVRELSVRTGDVHAGEAEITSPMPGSVIAVGAEAGAHVTAGQTLVVVEAMKMEHSLTAPVDGVVDILVAPGDQVMVDQLLARVTPHTDTTDTKEDAS
;
A
#
# COMPACT_ATOMS: atom_id res chain seq x y z
N MET A 1 -32.91 21.37 0.07
CA MET A 1 -32.08 20.32 -0.59
C MET A 1 -31.47 20.91 -1.84
N THR A 2 -30.15 20.93 -1.91
CA THR A 2 -29.43 21.36 -3.11
C THR A 2 -29.30 20.16 -4.04
N ARG A 3 -29.77 20.31 -5.28
CA ARG A 3 -29.61 19.22 -6.26
C ARG A 3 -28.16 19.13 -6.71
N ILE A 4 -27.55 17.94 -6.57
CA ILE A 4 -26.20 17.63 -7.01
C ILE A 4 -26.30 16.70 -8.21
N ASP A 5 -26.04 17.21 -9.41
CA ASP A 5 -26.08 16.45 -10.67
C ASP A 5 -24.68 16.12 -11.20
N THR A 6 -23.65 16.84 -10.74
CA THR A 6 -22.26 16.64 -11.16
C THR A 6 -21.32 16.80 -9.95
N VAL A 7 -20.46 15.81 -9.75
CA VAL A 7 -19.45 15.79 -8.67
C VAL A 7 -18.06 15.66 -9.27
N LEU A 8 -17.14 16.55 -8.87
CA LEU A 8 -15.71 16.40 -9.13
C LEU A 8 -15.08 15.55 -8.04
N VAL A 9 -14.30 14.54 -8.44
CA VAL A 9 -13.53 13.67 -7.54
C VAL A 9 -12.10 14.20 -7.49
N ALA A 10 -11.76 14.90 -6.39
CA ALA A 10 -10.44 15.53 -6.18
C ALA A 10 -9.43 14.53 -5.65
N ASN A 11 -9.30 13.38 -6.30
CA ASN A 11 -8.42 12.30 -5.91
C ASN A 11 -8.07 11.43 -7.12
N ARG A 12 -7.27 10.37 -6.90
CA ARG A 12 -6.78 9.43 -7.91
C ARG A 12 -6.86 7.97 -7.43
N GLY A 13 -6.49 7.06 -8.32
CA GLY A 13 -6.31 5.65 -7.96
C GLY A 13 -7.63 4.96 -7.57
N GLU A 14 -7.54 4.01 -6.64
CA GLU A 14 -8.66 3.16 -6.27
C GLU A 14 -9.83 3.94 -5.66
N ILE A 15 -9.55 4.96 -4.82
CA ILE A 15 -10.60 5.75 -4.18
C ILE A 15 -11.39 6.58 -5.20
N ALA A 16 -10.73 7.13 -6.21
CA ALA A 16 -11.44 7.86 -7.26
C ALA A 16 -12.35 6.92 -8.07
N VAL A 17 -11.88 5.72 -8.41
CA VAL A 17 -12.71 4.67 -9.05
C VAL A 17 -13.89 4.29 -8.16
N ARG A 18 -13.64 4.10 -6.85
CA ARG A 18 -14.66 3.76 -5.84
C ARG A 18 -15.77 4.82 -5.78
N VAL A 19 -15.40 6.10 -5.71
CA VAL A 19 -16.36 7.22 -5.68
C VAL A 19 -17.13 7.30 -6.98
N ILE A 20 -16.45 7.21 -8.14
CA ILE A 20 -17.07 7.26 -9.46
C ILE A 20 -18.14 6.17 -9.63
N ARG A 21 -17.90 4.97 -9.09
CA ARG A 21 -18.88 3.86 -9.14
C ARG A 21 -20.18 4.20 -8.41
N THR A 22 -20.09 4.77 -7.21
CA THR A 22 -21.29 5.20 -6.46
C THR A 22 -22.00 6.35 -7.16
N LEU A 23 -21.28 7.37 -7.64
CA LEU A 23 -21.90 8.47 -8.39
C LEU A 23 -22.66 7.95 -9.61
N ARG A 24 -22.08 7.00 -10.35
CA ARG A 24 -22.74 6.35 -11.48
C ARG A 24 -23.99 5.59 -11.06
N ALA A 25 -23.96 4.86 -9.94
CA ALA A 25 -25.12 4.16 -9.41
C ALA A 25 -26.24 5.11 -8.98
N MET A 26 -25.89 6.30 -8.49
CA MET A 26 -26.83 7.38 -8.14
C MET A 26 -27.32 8.18 -9.37
N GLY A 27 -26.80 7.94 -10.57
CA GLY A 27 -27.11 8.72 -11.77
C GLY A 27 -26.51 10.13 -11.75
N ILE A 28 -25.44 10.35 -11.00
CA ILE A 28 -24.72 11.61 -10.86
C ILE A 28 -23.50 11.58 -11.80
N ARG A 29 -23.30 12.66 -12.56
CA ARG A 29 -22.16 12.80 -13.45
C ARG A 29 -20.86 12.98 -12.66
N SER A 30 -19.86 12.21 -13.04
CA SER A 30 -18.54 12.23 -12.42
C SER A 30 -17.53 13.04 -13.24
N VAL A 31 -16.71 13.83 -12.56
CA VAL A 31 -15.57 14.54 -13.14
C VAL A 31 -14.31 14.07 -12.40
N ALA A 32 -13.41 13.38 -13.11
CA ALA A 32 -12.09 13.08 -12.57
C ALA A 32 -11.11 14.23 -12.76
N VAL A 33 -10.14 14.36 -11.89
CA VAL A 33 -8.94 15.17 -12.12
C VAL A 33 -7.73 14.26 -12.23
N PHE A 34 -6.71 14.68 -12.98
CA PHE A 34 -5.52 13.87 -13.19
C PHE A 34 -4.27 14.72 -13.44
N SER A 35 -3.11 14.17 -13.05
CA SER A 35 -1.80 14.68 -13.44
C SER A 35 -1.32 14.03 -14.74
N GLU A 36 -0.21 14.51 -15.29
CA GLU A 36 0.38 13.89 -16.48
C GLU A 36 0.71 12.42 -16.32
N ALA A 37 1.12 11.99 -15.12
CA ALA A 37 1.40 10.59 -14.80
C ALA A 37 0.14 9.72 -14.80
N ASP A 38 -1.03 10.29 -14.53
CA ASP A 38 -2.29 9.57 -14.44
C ASP A 38 -3.16 9.68 -15.71
N ARG A 39 -2.62 10.21 -16.81
CA ARG A 39 -3.37 10.47 -18.07
C ARG A 39 -4.21 9.28 -18.54
N ASP A 40 -3.65 8.10 -18.44
CA ASP A 40 -4.28 6.84 -18.86
C ASP A 40 -4.80 6.00 -17.70
N ALA A 41 -4.84 6.53 -16.47
CA ALA A 41 -5.28 5.82 -15.29
C ALA A 41 -6.76 5.41 -15.35
N ARG A 42 -7.12 4.33 -14.65
CA ARG A 42 -8.47 3.74 -14.62
C ARG A 42 -9.54 4.77 -14.24
N HIS A 43 -9.30 5.59 -13.21
CA HIS A 43 -10.27 6.60 -12.77
C HIS A 43 -10.57 7.66 -13.84
N VAL A 44 -9.58 8.00 -14.68
CA VAL A 44 -9.76 8.94 -15.79
C VAL A 44 -10.65 8.34 -16.87
N ARG A 45 -10.49 7.04 -17.15
CA ARG A 45 -11.29 6.31 -18.15
C ARG A 45 -12.70 5.99 -17.67
N GLU A 46 -12.89 5.77 -16.38
CA GLU A 46 -14.19 5.45 -15.80
C GLU A 46 -15.09 6.68 -15.56
N ALA A 47 -14.52 7.88 -15.44
CA ALA A 47 -15.27 9.10 -15.24
C ALA A 47 -15.98 9.59 -16.53
N ASP A 48 -17.09 10.31 -16.38
CA ASP A 48 -17.82 10.90 -17.51
C ASP A 48 -17.03 12.05 -18.17
N THR A 49 -16.19 12.73 -17.40
CA THR A 49 -15.30 13.81 -17.86
C THR A 49 -14.04 13.81 -17.02
N ALA A 50 -12.91 14.24 -17.57
CA ALA A 50 -11.66 14.36 -16.85
C ALA A 50 -10.93 15.67 -17.19
N VAL A 51 -10.22 16.24 -16.18
CA VAL A 51 -9.50 17.52 -16.31
C VAL A 51 -8.04 17.34 -15.87
N LEU A 52 -7.09 17.72 -16.73
CA LEU A 52 -5.68 17.73 -16.42
C LEU A 52 -5.34 18.87 -15.44
N LEU A 53 -4.70 18.54 -14.31
CA LEU A 53 -4.23 19.50 -13.31
C LEU A 53 -2.80 20.01 -13.57
N GLY A 54 -1.95 19.21 -14.23
CA GLY A 54 -0.56 19.57 -14.51
C GLY A 54 0.42 18.42 -14.37
N PRO A 55 1.70 18.70 -14.05
CA PRO A 55 2.77 17.71 -13.95
C PRO A 55 2.48 16.60 -12.93
N ALA A 56 3.32 15.54 -12.95
CA ALA A 56 3.21 14.39 -12.03
C ALA A 56 3.29 14.78 -10.55
N ALA A 57 4.18 15.72 -10.19
CA ALA A 57 4.38 16.12 -8.81
C ALA A 57 3.07 16.61 -8.16
N ALA A 58 2.67 15.99 -7.04
CA ALA A 58 1.41 16.32 -6.36
C ALA A 58 1.31 17.79 -5.95
N ARG A 59 2.43 18.41 -5.53
CA ARG A 59 2.51 19.83 -5.17
C ARG A 59 2.22 20.78 -6.34
N GLU A 60 2.28 20.29 -7.57
CA GLU A 60 2.05 21.05 -8.80
C GLU A 60 0.72 20.68 -9.47
N SER A 61 0.02 19.68 -8.94
CA SER A 61 -1.23 19.14 -9.46
C SER A 61 -2.29 18.97 -8.36
N TYR A 62 -2.40 17.80 -7.74
CA TYR A 62 -3.46 17.43 -6.79
C TYR A 62 -3.51 18.27 -5.51
N LEU A 63 -2.42 18.90 -5.11
CA LEU A 63 -2.34 19.76 -3.91
C LEU A 63 -2.56 21.26 -4.22
N VAL A 64 -2.82 21.62 -5.47
CA VAL A 64 -3.06 23.01 -5.87
C VAL A 64 -4.55 23.31 -5.85
N ILE A 65 -5.00 23.97 -4.77
CA ILE A 65 -6.41 24.29 -4.50
C ILE A 65 -7.06 25.01 -5.68
N GLU A 66 -6.39 26.03 -6.22
CA GLU A 66 -6.90 26.88 -7.31
C GLU A 66 -7.17 26.07 -8.59
N LYS A 67 -6.33 25.06 -8.89
CA LYS A 67 -6.52 24.21 -10.06
C LYS A 67 -7.72 23.29 -9.90
N VAL A 68 -7.93 22.72 -8.70
CA VAL A 68 -9.08 21.85 -8.40
C VAL A 68 -10.38 22.65 -8.48
N ILE A 69 -10.42 23.84 -7.87
CA ILE A 69 -11.59 24.74 -7.93
C ILE A 69 -11.89 25.17 -9.37
N ALA A 70 -10.86 25.56 -10.14
CA ALA A 70 -11.03 25.93 -11.55
C ALA A 70 -11.57 24.77 -12.40
N ALA A 71 -11.10 23.54 -12.15
CA ALA A 71 -11.61 22.35 -12.81
C ALA A 71 -13.10 22.11 -12.50
N ALA A 72 -13.52 22.28 -11.23
CA ALA A 72 -14.91 22.15 -10.84
C ALA A 72 -15.80 23.21 -11.50
N GLN A 73 -15.37 24.46 -11.51
CA GLN A 73 -16.08 25.56 -12.17
C GLN A 73 -16.21 25.36 -13.68
N ALA A 74 -15.12 24.96 -14.34
CA ALA A 74 -15.08 24.71 -15.78
C ALA A 74 -16.01 23.56 -16.23
N THR A 75 -16.24 22.57 -15.36
CA THR A 75 -17.09 21.42 -15.64
C THR A 75 -18.52 21.55 -15.10
N GLY A 76 -18.80 22.64 -14.38
CA GLY A 76 -20.10 22.89 -13.75
C GLY A 76 -20.41 21.93 -12.59
N ALA A 77 -19.39 21.40 -11.91
CA ALA A 77 -19.58 20.54 -10.74
C ALA A 77 -20.17 21.33 -9.58
N GLN A 78 -21.25 20.83 -8.98
CA GLN A 78 -21.90 21.44 -7.83
C GLN A 78 -21.25 20.99 -6.52
N ALA A 79 -20.51 19.87 -6.52
CA ALA A 79 -19.84 19.34 -5.35
C ALA A 79 -18.48 18.75 -5.69
N ILE A 80 -17.61 18.68 -4.67
CA ILE A 80 -16.29 18.06 -4.74
C ILE A 80 -16.20 16.96 -3.69
N HIS A 81 -15.86 15.72 -4.12
CA HIS A 81 -15.49 14.63 -3.22
C HIS A 81 -13.97 14.59 -3.08
N PRO A 82 -13.41 14.81 -1.88
CA PRO A 82 -11.96 14.87 -1.70
C PRO A 82 -11.29 13.51 -1.62
N GLY A 83 -12.03 12.41 -1.45
CA GLY A 83 -11.49 11.09 -1.14
C GLY A 83 -10.79 11.06 0.21
N TYR A 84 -9.57 10.53 0.24
CA TYR A 84 -8.65 10.57 1.39
C TYR A 84 -7.25 11.00 0.93
N GLY A 85 -6.39 11.46 1.87
CA GLY A 85 -5.10 12.06 1.52
C GLY A 85 -5.26 13.38 0.76
N PHE A 86 -4.20 13.86 0.11
CA PHE A 86 -4.15 15.15 -0.61
C PHE A 86 -4.83 16.30 0.15
N LEU A 87 -5.94 16.82 -0.37
CA LEU A 87 -6.65 17.97 0.18
C LEU A 87 -7.83 17.58 1.09
N SER A 88 -8.06 16.29 1.38
CA SER A 88 -9.26 15.83 2.10
C SER A 88 -9.39 16.37 3.52
N GLU A 89 -8.27 16.65 4.20
CA GLU A 89 -8.22 17.22 5.56
C GLU A 89 -7.64 18.64 5.56
N ASN A 90 -7.80 19.36 4.45
CA ASN A 90 -7.31 20.73 4.30
C ASN A 90 -8.45 21.74 4.53
N SER A 91 -8.42 22.45 5.68
CA SER A 91 -9.45 23.44 6.03
C SER A 91 -9.53 24.61 5.05
N LYS A 92 -8.39 25.02 4.44
CA LYS A 92 -8.35 26.07 3.43
C LYS A 92 -9.04 25.62 2.13
N PHE A 93 -8.92 24.35 1.76
CA PHE A 93 -9.61 23.80 0.61
C PHE A 93 -11.12 23.73 0.83
N ALA A 94 -11.57 23.26 2.00
CA ALA A 94 -12.99 23.26 2.35
C ALA A 94 -13.57 24.70 2.36
N GLY A 95 -12.82 25.68 2.86
CA GLY A 95 -13.18 27.10 2.78
C GLY A 95 -13.26 27.60 1.35
N ALA A 96 -12.27 27.29 0.50
CA ALA A 96 -12.27 27.70 -0.91
C ALA A 96 -13.44 27.09 -1.71
N CYS A 97 -13.87 25.87 -1.39
CA CYS A 97 -15.07 25.28 -1.97
C CYS A 97 -16.32 26.11 -1.59
N ALA A 98 -16.47 26.47 -0.31
CA ALA A 98 -17.58 27.28 0.17
C ALA A 98 -17.61 28.67 -0.48
N ASP A 99 -16.46 29.34 -0.59
CA ASP A 99 -16.31 30.65 -1.24
C ASP A 99 -16.65 30.58 -2.73
N ALA A 100 -16.40 29.46 -3.39
CA ALA A 100 -16.74 29.21 -4.78
C ALA A 100 -18.21 28.77 -4.97
N GLY A 101 -18.99 28.59 -3.90
CA GLY A 101 -20.35 28.07 -3.97
C GLY A 101 -20.44 26.58 -4.37
N ILE A 102 -19.39 25.82 -4.12
CA ILE A 102 -19.28 24.38 -4.41
C ILE A 102 -19.38 23.60 -3.11
N ALA A 103 -20.26 22.60 -3.04
CA ALA A 103 -20.40 21.77 -1.84
C ALA A 103 -19.16 20.88 -1.65
N PHE A 104 -18.52 20.96 -0.49
CA PHE A 104 -17.47 20.03 -0.08
C PHE A 104 -18.13 18.78 0.52
N LEU A 105 -17.87 17.59 -0.07
CA LEU A 105 -18.42 16.31 0.43
C LEU A 105 -17.58 15.81 1.63
N GLY A 106 -17.69 16.52 2.73
CA GLY A 106 -16.95 16.35 3.96
C GLY A 106 -17.42 17.35 5.01
N PRO A 107 -16.73 17.41 6.16
CA PRO A 107 -17.09 18.30 7.24
C PRO A 107 -16.76 19.78 6.95
N SER A 108 -17.17 20.67 7.85
CA SER A 108 -16.85 22.09 7.78
C SER A 108 -15.35 22.36 7.94
N ALA A 109 -14.87 23.47 7.38
CA ALA A 109 -13.48 23.92 7.57
C ALA A 109 -13.09 24.03 9.06
N HIS A 110 -14.05 24.45 9.91
CA HIS A 110 -13.85 24.55 11.36
C HIS A 110 -13.62 23.17 12.01
N ALA A 111 -14.42 22.16 11.67
CA ALA A 111 -14.25 20.80 12.19
C ALA A 111 -12.89 20.21 11.79
N ILE A 112 -12.47 20.43 10.53
CA ILE A 112 -11.15 20.01 10.05
C ILE A 112 -10.04 20.70 10.85
N GLU A 113 -10.14 22.02 11.08
CA GLU A 113 -9.12 22.80 11.79
C GLU A 113 -8.98 22.36 13.26
N VAL A 114 -10.11 22.20 13.98
CA VAL A 114 -10.11 21.79 15.38
C VAL A 114 -9.56 20.36 15.55
N MET A 115 -9.99 19.43 14.70
CA MET A 115 -9.57 18.02 14.80
C MET A 115 -8.18 17.77 14.23
N GLY A 116 -7.65 18.66 13.39
CA GLY A 116 -6.32 18.58 12.81
C GLY A 116 -5.19 18.88 13.81
N ASP A 117 -5.47 19.58 14.92
CA ASP A 117 -4.52 19.80 16.01
C ASP A 117 -4.84 18.88 17.20
N LYS A 118 -3.92 17.99 17.57
CA LYS A 118 -4.14 16.95 18.58
C LYS A 118 -4.44 17.51 19.97
N ILE A 119 -3.82 18.61 20.36
CA ILE A 119 -4.05 19.24 21.67
C ILE A 119 -5.44 19.88 21.69
N THR A 120 -5.78 20.62 20.64
CA THR A 120 -7.09 21.27 20.49
C THR A 120 -8.20 20.24 20.45
N ALA A 121 -8.03 19.17 19.66
CA ALA A 121 -8.99 18.07 19.58
C ALA A 121 -9.23 17.42 20.94
N LYS A 122 -8.17 17.05 21.69
CA LYS A 122 -8.30 16.46 23.03
C LYS A 122 -9.05 17.37 24.00
N ASN A 123 -8.74 18.67 23.98
CA ASN A 123 -9.41 19.64 24.83
C ASN A 123 -10.89 19.83 24.43
N ALA A 124 -11.23 19.71 23.16
CA ALA A 124 -12.59 19.78 22.69
C ALA A 124 -13.39 18.54 23.15
N VAL A 125 -12.90 17.34 22.88
CA VAL A 125 -13.62 16.09 23.17
C VAL A 125 -13.74 15.81 24.67
N ALA A 126 -12.75 16.21 25.48
CA ALA A 126 -12.78 16.05 26.95
C ALA A 126 -13.97 16.79 27.60
N LYS A 127 -14.47 17.86 26.97
CA LYS A 127 -15.66 18.61 27.43
C LYS A 127 -16.99 17.86 27.16
N PHE A 128 -16.93 16.83 26.35
CA PHE A 128 -18.05 15.97 25.96
C PHE A 128 -17.91 14.56 26.54
N ASP A 129 -17.20 14.42 27.66
CA ASP A 129 -17.01 13.16 28.40
C ASP A 129 -16.35 12.03 27.59
N VAL A 130 -15.56 12.38 26.55
CA VAL A 130 -14.78 11.41 25.78
C VAL A 130 -13.48 11.10 26.52
N PRO A 131 -13.20 9.81 26.85
CA PRO A 131 -11.97 9.46 27.54
C PRO A 131 -10.73 9.78 26.69
N VAL A 132 -9.77 10.50 27.28
CA VAL A 132 -8.47 10.81 26.66
C VAL A 132 -7.35 10.11 27.42
N VAL A 133 -6.26 9.76 26.73
CA VAL A 133 -5.09 9.14 27.37
C VAL A 133 -4.59 10.07 28.48
N PRO A 134 -4.40 9.57 29.73
CA PRO A 134 -3.84 10.36 30.80
C PRO A 134 -2.49 10.97 30.37
N GLY A 135 -2.35 12.29 30.57
CA GLY A 135 -1.17 13.00 30.10
C GLY A 135 -1.27 14.50 30.33
N ILE A 136 -0.32 15.25 29.76
CA ILE A 136 -0.32 16.69 29.75
C ILE A 136 -0.28 17.19 28.31
N ALA A 137 -1.35 17.87 27.90
CA ALA A 137 -1.55 18.36 26.54
C ALA A 137 -1.97 19.84 26.58
N ARG A 138 -0.99 20.75 26.70
CA ARG A 138 -1.18 22.21 26.65
C ARG A 138 -0.18 22.83 25.68
N PRO A 139 -0.58 23.81 24.87
CA PRO A 139 0.35 24.55 24.01
C PRO A 139 1.43 25.26 24.82
N GLY A 140 2.65 25.35 24.27
CA GLY A 140 3.72 26.18 24.82
C GLY A 140 4.41 25.63 26.08
N LEU A 141 4.25 24.34 26.41
CA LEU A 141 4.97 23.71 27.52
C LEU A 141 6.48 23.66 27.23
N SER A 142 7.27 24.08 28.23
CA SER A 142 8.72 23.91 28.25
C SER A 142 9.11 22.47 28.55
N ASP A 143 10.36 22.10 28.21
CA ASP A 143 10.87 20.76 28.53
C ASP A 143 10.87 20.50 30.04
N ASP A 144 11.15 21.50 30.89
CA ASP A 144 11.14 21.38 32.36
C ASP A 144 9.73 21.09 32.86
N GLU A 145 8.70 21.72 32.30
CA GLU A 145 7.29 21.47 32.66
C GLU A 145 6.84 20.07 32.24
N LEU A 146 7.28 19.60 31.06
CA LEU A 146 7.01 18.24 30.59
C LEU A 146 7.71 17.19 31.48
N ILE A 147 8.98 17.43 31.87
CA ILE A 147 9.73 16.53 32.76
C ILE A 147 9.06 16.45 34.13
N ALA A 148 8.61 17.58 34.66
CA ALA A 148 7.91 17.61 35.96
C ALA A 148 6.59 16.82 35.89
N ALA A 149 5.80 16.98 34.82
CA ALA A 149 4.53 16.30 34.64
C ALA A 149 4.68 14.77 34.42
N ALA A 150 5.78 14.31 33.83
CA ALA A 150 6.00 12.89 33.54
C ALA A 150 5.99 12.02 34.81
N GLY A 151 6.41 12.55 35.95
CA GLY A 151 6.36 11.85 37.24
C GLY A 151 4.94 11.55 37.70
N ASP A 152 4.00 12.47 37.47
CA ASP A 152 2.59 12.31 37.84
C ASP A 152 1.84 11.41 36.85
N ILE A 153 2.22 11.44 35.54
CA ILE A 153 1.66 10.58 34.50
C ILE A 153 2.03 9.11 34.73
N GLY A 154 3.26 8.85 35.19
CA GLY A 154 3.83 7.53 35.37
C GLY A 154 4.46 6.95 34.08
N TYR A 155 5.64 6.34 34.25
CA TYR A 155 6.35 5.70 33.14
C TYR A 155 5.80 4.29 32.82
N PRO A 156 5.91 3.82 31.58
CA PRO A 156 6.47 4.52 30.43
C PRO A 156 5.57 5.64 29.89
N VAL A 157 6.21 6.71 29.38
CA VAL A 157 5.51 7.84 28.75
C VAL A 157 5.86 7.94 27.27
N LEU A 158 4.93 8.46 26.49
CA LEU A 158 5.08 8.72 25.07
C LEU A 158 5.17 10.23 24.82
N VAL A 159 6.30 10.70 24.28
CA VAL A 159 6.48 12.07 23.78
C VAL A 159 5.87 12.15 22.39
N LYS A 160 4.98 13.14 22.16
CA LYS A 160 4.27 13.31 20.88
C LYS A 160 4.34 14.76 20.39
N PRO A 161 4.56 14.99 19.08
CA PRO A 161 4.30 16.30 18.47
C PRO A 161 2.79 16.59 18.42
N SER A 162 2.42 17.87 18.58
CA SER A 162 1.04 18.32 18.44
C SER A 162 0.57 18.28 16.99
N ALA A 163 1.42 18.72 16.07
CA ALA A 163 1.19 18.70 14.64
C ALA A 163 1.66 17.38 13.99
N GLY A 164 1.07 17.02 12.85
CA GLY A 164 1.45 15.86 12.04
C GLY A 164 0.77 14.56 12.44
N GLY A 165 1.02 13.51 11.64
CA GLY A 165 0.42 12.17 11.76
C GLY A 165 1.42 11.05 11.47
N GLY A 166 0.94 9.77 11.48
CA GLY A 166 1.76 8.62 11.11
C GLY A 166 2.90 8.30 12.06
N GLY A 167 2.84 8.74 13.33
CA GLY A 167 3.85 8.43 14.35
C GLY A 167 5.19 9.14 14.23
N LYS A 168 5.37 10.02 13.24
CA LYS A 168 6.63 10.75 13.03
C LYS A 168 6.92 11.67 14.21
N GLY A 169 8.14 11.63 14.73
CA GLY A 169 8.58 12.42 15.89
C GLY A 169 8.15 11.89 17.26
N MET A 170 7.42 10.75 17.33
CA MET A 170 7.09 10.14 18.62
C MET A 170 8.29 9.43 19.23
N ARG A 171 8.37 9.45 20.58
CA ARG A 171 9.42 8.76 21.36
C ARG A 171 8.82 8.09 22.58
N LEU A 172 9.01 6.77 22.68
CA LEU A 172 8.74 6.02 23.91
C LEU A 172 9.88 6.26 24.90
N VAL A 173 9.53 6.61 26.12
CA VAL A 173 10.47 6.82 27.22
C VAL A 173 10.08 5.93 28.39
N GLU A 174 10.90 4.94 28.68
CA GLU A 174 10.66 3.95 29.71
C GLU A 174 11.15 4.41 31.08
N GLU A 175 12.19 5.26 31.12
CA GLU A 175 12.83 5.70 32.34
C GLU A 175 13.03 7.22 32.40
N PRO A 176 12.94 7.86 33.58
CA PRO A 176 13.06 9.32 33.73
C PRO A 176 14.34 9.90 33.14
N GLY A 177 15.46 9.18 33.21
CA GLY A 177 16.77 9.65 32.74
C GLY A 177 16.87 9.90 31.24
N ALA A 178 16.04 9.25 30.43
CA ALA A 178 16.03 9.39 28.97
C ALA A 178 15.11 10.52 28.45
N LEU A 179 14.22 11.08 29.31
CA LEU A 179 13.17 11.98 28.85
C LEU A 179 13.70 13.28 28.26
N ALA A 180 14.71 13.91 28.91
CA ALA A 180 15.24 15.19 28.45
C ALA A 180 15.88 15.11 27.05
N GLU A 181 16.53 13.99 26.72
CA GLU A 181 17.10 13.79 25.39
C GLU A 181 16.02 13.50 24.35
N ALA A 182 15.02 12.68 24.72
CA ALA A 182 13.87 12.38 23.89
C ALA A 182 13.09 13.64 23.50
N LEU A 183 12.85 14.58 24.44
CA LEU A 183 12.19 15.85 24.18
C LEU A 183 12.97 16.71 23.19
N ARG A 184 14.29 16.88 23.41
CA ARG A 184 15.14 17.67 22.49
C ARG A 184 15.16 17.09 21.08
N SER A 185 15.21 15.75 20.97
CA SER A 185 15.19 15.07 19.68
C SER A 185 13.84 15.23 18.98
N ALA A 186 12.75 15.01 19.71
CA ALA A 186 11.40 15.14 19.17
C ALA A 186 11.08 16.57 18.70
N ARG A 187 11.50 17.62 19.44
CA ARG A 187 11.31 19.02 19.02
C ARG A 187 12.03 19.34 17.72
N ARG A 188 13.30 18.93 17.59
CA ARG A 188 14.05 19.17 16.33
C ARG A 188 13.38 18.51 15.13
N GLU A 189 12.92 17.28 15.30
CA GLU A 189 12.25 16.56 14.24
C GLU A 189 10.90 17.18 13.90
N ALA A 190 10.10 17.54 14.92
CA ALA A 190 8.81 18.19 14.74
C ALA A 190 8.92 19.54 14.04
N ALA A 191 9.86 20.40 14.46
CA ALA A 191 10.15 21.68 13.81
C ALA A 191 10.53 21.50 12.34
N SER A 192 11.38 20.52 12.03
CA SER A 192 11.83 20.23 10.66
C SER A 192 10.73 19.67 9.77
N ALA A 193 9.91 18.77 10.32
CA ALA A 193 8.93 18.02 9.53
C ALA A 193 7.59 18.76 9.38
N PHE A 194 7.19 19.53 10.39
CA PHE A 194 5.84 20.12 10.49
C PHE A 194 5.85 21.65 10.64
N GLY A 195 7.03 22.26 10.88
CA GLY A 195 7.13 23.69 11.14
C GLY A 195 6.61 24.10 12.54
N ASP A 196 6.29 23.14 13.41
CA ASP A 196 5.79 23.32 14.77
C ASP A 196 6.53 22.35 15.69
N ASP A 197 7.14 22.89 16.78
CA ASP A 197 7.91 22.12 17.74
C ASP A 197 7.14 21.81 19.04
N THR A 198 5.83 22.07 19.05
CA THR A 198 4.97 21.84 20.20
C THR A 198 4.88 20.35 20.51
N LEU A 199 5.24 19.98 21.74
CA LEU A 199 5.18 18.61 22.25
C LEU A 199 4.18 18.48 23.40
N PHE A 200 3.70 17.24 23.59
CA PHE A 200 2.92 16.84 24.76
C PHE A 200 3.31 15.43 25.21
N LEU A 201 2.91 15.03 26.42
CA LEU A 201 3.18 13.71 26.99
C LEU A 201 1.91 12.96 27.27
N GLU A 202 1.96 11.63 27.03
CA GLU A 202 0.90 10.69 27.39
C GLU A 202 1.45 9.44 28.05
N ARG A 203 0.62 8.82 28.88
CA ARG A 203 0.90 7.45 29.38
C ARG A 203 0.95 6.49 28.19
N PHE A 204 1.95 5.61 28.17
CA PHE A 204 2.01 4.56 27.16
C PHE A 204 1.02 3.44 27.50
N VAL A 205 0.19 3.06 26.55
CA VAL A 205 -0.77 1.97 26.67
C VAL A 205 -0.06 0.66 26.29
N LEU A 206 -0.03 -0.30 27.19
CA LEU A 206 0.61 -1.61 26.96
C LEU A 206 -0.27 -2.48 26.07
N ARG A 207 0.37 -3.27 25.17
CA ARG A 207 -0.29 -4.13 24.17
C ARG A 207 -1.43 -3.39 23.48
N PRO A 208 -1.13 -2.28 22.78
CA PRO A 208 -2.15 -1.40 22.24
C PRO A 208 -2.87 -2.05 21.06
N ARG A 209 -4.19 -1.92 21.06
CA ARG A 209 -5.08 -2.21 19.94
C ARG A 209 -5.53 -0.89 19.34
N HIS A 210 -5.53 -0.83 18.03
CA HIS A 210 -6.04 0.30 17.27
C HIS A 210 -7.48 0.01 16.87
N ILE A 211 -8.41 0.60 17.60
CA ILE A 211 -9.86 0.50 17.35
C ILE A 211 -10.33 1.84 16.81
N GLU A 212 -11.11 1.83 15.76
CA GLU A 212 -11.68 3.04 15.21
C GLU A 212 -13.17 2.89 14.98
N VAL A 213 -13.91 3.97 15.17
CA VAL A 213 -15.36 3.98 15.06
C VAL A 213 -15.79 4.85 13.88
N GLN A 214 -16.52 4.28 12.95
CA GLN A 214 -17.14 5.02 11.86
C GLN A 214 -18.31 5.84 12.37
N ILE A 215 -18.27 7.15 12.17
CA ILE A 215 -19.42 8.02 12.41
C ILE A 215 -20.04 8.50 11.10
N LEU A 216 -21.32 8.80 11.16
CA LEU A 216 -22.05 9.48 10.12
C LEU A 216 -22.96 10.54 10.76
N ALA A 217 -22.84 11.79 10.29
CA ALA A 217 -23.58 12.91 10.83
C ALA A 217 -24.19 13.74 9.71
N ASP A 218 -25.38 14.29 9.93
CA ASP A 218 -26.06 15.18 8.99
C ASP A 218 -26.02 16.66 9.44
N GLY A 219 -26.50 17.57 8.59
CA GLY A 219 -26.60 18.99 8.89
C GLY A 219 -27.78 19.35 9.80
N HIS A 220 -28.50 18.38 10.34
CA HIS A 220 -29.70 18.57 11.20
C HIS A 220 -29.42 18.19 12.66
N GLY A 221 -28.17 17.80 12.99
CA GLY A 221 -27.75 17.44 14.34
C GLY A 221 -27.91 15.95 14.66
N ASN A 222 -28.30 15.11 13.70
CA ASN A 222 -28.32 13.66 13.88
C ASN A 222 -26.88 13.12 13.71
N VAL A 223 -26.43 12.32 14.67
CA VAL A 223 -25.11 11.66 14.68
C VAL A 223 -25.32 10.22 15.10
N VAL A 224 -24.82 9.29 14.29
CA VAL A 224 -24.81 7.86 14.58
C VAL A 224 -23.43 7.27 14.39
N HIS A 225 -23.12 6.17 15.08
CA HIS A 225 -21.98 5.33 14.79
C HIS A 225 -22.39 4.07 14.02
N LEU A 226 -21.52 3.62 13.11
CA LEU A 226 -21.75 2.47 12.26
C LEU A 226 -20.90 1.25 12.69
N GLY A 227 -20.62 1.15 13.99
CA GLY A 227 -19.74 0.15 14.55
C GLY A 227 -18.27 0.52 14.42
N GLU A 228 -17.45 -0.36 14.97
CA GLU A 228 -16.00 -0.21 14.99
C GLU A 228 -15.30 -1.09 13.96
N ARG A 229 -14.05 -0.72 13.68
CA ARG A 229 -13.07 -1.51 12.94
C ARG A 229 -11.86 -1.78 13.82
N GLU A 230 -11.25 -2.94 13.63
CA GLU A 230 -9.96 -3.33 14.20
C GLU A 230 -8.87 -3.05 13.17
N CYS A 231 -7.89 -2.21 13.52
CA CYS A 231 -6.82 -1.78 12.63
C CYS A 231 -5.42 -2.03 13.21
N SER A 232 -5.29 -3.00 14.13
CA SER A 232 -4.03 -3.29 14.82
C SER A 232 -2.99 -3.98 13.94
N LEU A 233 -3.40 -4.64 12.84
CA LEU A 233 -2.46 -5.25 11.89
C LEU A 233 -1.84 -4.19 10.99
N GLN A 234 -0.81 -3.53 11.52
CA GLN A 234 -0.13 -2.41 10.87
C GLN A 234 1.39 -2.53 11.01
N ARG A 235 2.12 -1.95 10.07
CA ARG A 235 3.57 -1.85 10.08
C ARG A 235 3.96 -0.39 9.98
N ARG A 236 4.79 0.11 10.93
CA ARG A 236 5.21 1.52 10.96
C ARG A 236 4.04 2.50 10.80
N HIS A 237 2.92 2.21 11.47
CA HIS A 237 1.65 2.95 11.40
C HIS A 237 0.91 2.87 10.04
N GLN A 238 1.35 2.03 9.11
CA GLN A 238 0.64 1.72 7.86
C GLN A 238 -0.20 0.46 8.09
N LYS A 239 -1.51 0.61 8.00
CA LYS A 239 -2.46 -0.49 8.13
C LYS A 239 -2.29 -1.45 6.95
N VAL A 240 -2.40 -2.76 7.19
CA VAL A 240 -2.23 -3.83 6.18
C VAL A 240 -3.48 -4.68 6.08
N ILE A 241 -4.07 -5.04 7.23
CA ILE A 241 -5.33 -5.79 7.32
C ILE A 241 -6.22 -5.09 8.33
N GLU A 242 -7.48 -4.88 7.97
CA GLU A 242 -8.52 -4.28 8.79
C GLU A 242 -9.75 -5.16 8.80
N GLU A 243 -10.49 -5.18 9.92
CA GLU A 243 -11.71 -5.99 10.05
C GLU A 243 -12.83 -5.27 10.80
N ALA A 244 -14.06 -5.64 10.50
CA ALA A 244 -15.25 -5.18 11.20
C ALA A 244 -16.23 -6.36 11.41
N PRO A 245 -16.82 -6.48 12.61
CA PRO A 245 -16.48 -5.78 13.86
C PRO A 245 -15.15 -6.27 14.47
N SER A 246 -14.63 -5.55 15.47
CA SER A 246 -13.42 -5.99 16.19
C SER A 246 -13.67 -7.29 16.99
N PRO A 247 -12.78 -8.28 16.94
CA PRO A 247 -12.87 -9.48 17.78
C PRO A 247 -12.59 -9.21 19.26
N LEU A 248 -12.13 -8.00 19.63
CA LEU A 248 -11.80 -7.63 20.99
C LEU A 248 -13.02 -7.19 21.80
N LEU A 249 -13.94 -6.42 21.19
CA LEU A 249 -14.98 -5.70 21.94
C LEU A 249 -16.25 -6.54 22.13
N ASP A 250 -16.72 -6.56 23.37
CA ASP A 250 -18.07 -7.00 23.66
C ASP A 250 -19.11 -5.92 23.30
N GLU A 251 -20.37 -6.28 23.32
CA GLU A 251 -21.47 -5.38 22.92
C GLU A 251 -21.57 -4.15 23.84
N ALA A 252 -21.32 -4.30 25.13
CA ALA A 252 -21.38 -3.21 26.09
C ALA A 252 -20.25 -2.19 25.85
N THR A 253 -19.05 -2.65 25.58
CA THR A 253 -17.91 -1.80 25.26
C THR A 253 -18.08 -1.15 23.90
N ARG A 254 -18.62 -1.90 22.89
CA ARG A 254 -18.97 -1.36 21.56
C ARG A 254 -19.95 -0.19 21.68
N ALA A 255 -20.99 -0.32 22.48
CA ALA A 255 -21.95 0.75 22.70
C ALA A 255 -21.31 2.01 23.33
N ARG A 256 -20.42 1.82 24.35
CA ARG A 256 -19.74 2.92 25.03
C ARG A 256 -18.75 3.66 24.11
N ILE A 257 -17.93 2.92 23.37
CA ILE A 257 -16.95 3.51 22.46
C ILE A 257 -17.64 4.19 21.28
N GLY A 258 -18.78 3.61 20.81
CA GLY A 258 -19.63 4.20 19.79
C GLY A 258 -20.22 5.53 20.23
N GLU A 259 -20.77 5.62 21.44
CA GLU A 259 -21.31 6.88 21.98
C GLU A 259 -20.19 7.91 22.18
N ALA A 260 -19.00 7.51 22.65
CA ALA A 260 -17.85 8.39 22.74
C ALA A 260 -17.44 8.96 21.37
N ALA A 261 -17.53 8.17 20.31
CA ALA A 261 -17.29 8.62 18.93
C ALA A 261 -18.36 9.62 18.47
N CYS A 262 -19.64 9.37 18.77
CA CYS A 262 -20.73 10.31 18.50
C CYS A 262 -20.51 11.63 19.26
N ASN A 263 -20.09 11.58 20.52
CA ASN A 263 -19.78 12.76 21.32
C ASN A 263 -18.59 13.55 20.77
N THR A 264 -17.58 12.86 20.23
CA THR A 264 -16.48 13.50 19.49
C THR A 264 -17.01 14.30 18.30
N ALA A 265 -17.89 13.71 17.49
CA ALA A 265 -18.49 14.40 16.35
C ALA A 265 -19.34 15.62 16.79
N ARG A 266 -20.14 15.47 17.85
CA ARG A 266 -20.95 16.57 18.44
C ARG A 266 -20.08 17.74 18.94
N SER A 267 -18.86 17.46 19.43
CA SER A 267 -17.96 18.47 19.97
C SER A 267 -17.50 19.53 18.96
N VAL A 268 -17.67 19.25 17.64
CA VAL A 268 -17.25 20.13 16.55
C VAL A 268 -18.36 20.33 15.49
N ASP A 269 -19.60 20.07 15.84
CA ASP A 269 -20.75 20.15 14.92
C ASP A 269 -20.46 19.43 13.57
N TYR A 270 -19.97 18.19 13.66
CA TYR A 270 -19.51 17.41 12.52
C TYR A 270 -20.65 17.09 11.55
N SER A 271 -20.35 17.08 10.26
CA SER A 271 -21.24 16.66 9.19
C SER A 271 -20.51 15.79 8.17
N GLY A 272 -21.15 14.77 7.64
CA GLY A 272 -20.58 13.80 6.71
C GLY A 272 -20.08 12.54 7.41
N ALA A 273 -19.31 11.73 6.66
CA ALA A 273 -18.65 10.54 7.18
C ALA A 273 -17.29 10.91 7.80
N GLY A 274 -17.00 10.36 8.97
CA GLY A 274 -15.73 10.55 9.67
C GLY A 274 -15.40 9.34 10.53
N THR A 275 -14.18 9.29 11.04
CA THR A 275 -13.72 8.16 11.85
C THR A 275 -13.04 8.68 13.10
N VAL A 276 -13.40 8.14 14.23
CA VAL A 276 -12.77 8.44 15.53
C VAL A 276 -11.89 7.26 15.93
N GLU A 277 -10.60 7.51 16.08
CA GLU A 277 -9.61 6.51 16.45
C GLU A 277 -9.40 6.46 17.95
N PHE A 278 -9.40 5.24 18.49
CA PHE A 278 -9.17 4.96 19.90
C PHE A 278 -8.02 3.96 20.08
N ILE A 279 -7.26 4.16 21.14
CA ILE A 279 -6.32 3.17 21.63
C ILE A 279 -6.96 2.40 22.78
N VAL A 280 -6.87 1.06 22.72
CA VAL A 280 -7.43 0.15 23.70
C VAL A 280 -6.32 -0.80 24.15
N SER A 281 -6.21 -1.09 25.46
CA SER A 281 -5.30 -2.14 25.91
C SER A 281 -5.92 -3.52 25.68
N ALA A 282 -5.18 -4.44 25.06
CA ALA A 282 -5.64 -5.84 24.94
C ALA A 282 -5.89 -6.51 26.29
N ASP A 283 -5.21 -6.05 27.36
CA ASP A 283 -5.35 -6.59 28.72
C ASP A 283 -6.56 -6.00 29.46
N LYS A 284 -7.11 -4.86 28.99
CA LYS A 284 -8.24 -4.14 29.58
C LYS A 284 -9.13 -3.57 28.48
N PRO A 285 -9.88 -4.42 27.77
CA PRO A 285 -10.68 -4.00 26.60
C PRO A 285 -11.81 -3.03 26.92
N ASP A 286 -12.18 -2.88 28.18
CA ASP A 286 -13.15 -1.92 28.67
C ASP A 286 -12.60 -0.51 28.91
N GLU A 287 -11.25 -0.33 28.91
CA GLU A 287 -10.57 0.96 28.95
C GLU A 287 -10.16 1.39 27.53
N PHE A 288 -10.76 2.44 26.99
CA PHE A 288 -10.42 3.00 25.68
C PHE A 288 -10.18 4.50 25.80
N PHE A 289 -9.32 5.02 24.94
CA PHE A 289 -8.93 6.43 24.96
C PHE A 289 -8.90 7.00 23.55
N PHE A 290 -9.44 8.19 23.39
CA PHE A 290 -9.38 8.96 22.13
C PHE A 290 -7.93 9.22 21.71
N MET A 291 -7.64 8.97 20.45
CA MET A 291 -6.35 9.29 19.81
C MET A 291 -6.48 10.50 18.90
N GLU A 292 -7.29 10.38 17.87
CA GLU A 292 -7.53 11.42 16.88
C GLU A 292 -8.87 11.17 16.15
N MET A 293 -9.31 12.16 15.38
CA MET A 293 -10.43 12.02 14.47
C MET A 293 -9.97 12.31 13.05
N ASN A 294 -10.19 11.36 12.17
CA ASN A 294 -10.00 11.56 10.73
C ASN A 294 -11.27 12.15 10.13
N THR A 295 -11.15 13.40 9.67
CA THR A 295 -12.27 14.21 9.17
C THR A 295 -12.58 13.94 7.69
N ARG A 296 -12.49 12.70 7.28
CA ARG A 296 -12.64 12.22 5.90
C ARG A 296 -13.13 10.79 5.86
N LEU A 297 -13.44 10.32 4.66
CA LEU A 297 -13.64 8.89 4.41
C LEU A 297 -12.31 8.16 4.64
N GLN A 298 -12.36 7.02 5.34
CA GLN A 298 -11.18 6.17 5.57
C GLN A 298 -10.94 5.19 4.41
N VAL A 299 -9.70 4.72 4.27
CA VAL A 299 -9.34 3.69 3.28
C VAL A 299 -10.17 2.42 3.51
N GLU A 300 -10.26 1.99 4.76
CA GLU A 300 -10.89 0.77 5.25
C GLU A 300 -12.41 0.86 5.45
N HIS A 301 -13.06 1.92 4.93
CA HIS A 301 -14.53 2.06 4.99
C HIS A 301 -15.32 0.86 4.40
N PRO A 302 -14.78 0.10 3.42
CA PRO A 302 -15.51 -1.01 2.83
C PRO A 302 -15.92 -2.11 3.81
N VAL A 303 -15.13 -2.39 4.86
CA VAL A 303 -15.52 -3.40 5.85
C VAL A 303 -16.77 -2.98 6.65
N THR A 304 -16.87 -1.68 6.97
CA THR A 304 -18.10 -1.15 7.60
C THR A 304 -19.29 -1.20 6.65
N GLU A 305 -19.09 -0.85 5.38
CA GLU A 305 -20.17 -0.92 4.38
C GLU A 305 -20.73 -2.33 4.21
N LEU A 306 -19.84 -3.34 4.21
CA LEU A 306 -20.27 -4.73 4.03
C LEU A 306 -21.02 -5.30 5.24
N VAL A 307 -20.68 -4.87 6.47
CA VAL A 307 -21.41 -5.35 7.66
C VAL A 307 -22.67 -4.55 7.97
N THR A 308 -22.78 -3.30 7.47
CA THR A 308 -23.97 -2.45 7.70
C THR A 308 -24.92 -2.41 6.52
N GLY A 309 -24.44 -2.72 5.31
CA GLY A 309 -25.21 -2.57 4.07
C GLY A 309 -25.36 -1.13 3.58
N LEU A 310 -24.64 -0.15 4.17
CA LEU A 310 -24.69 1.26 3.80
C LEU A 310 -23.53 1.62 2.85
N ASP A 311 -23.78 2.44 1.83
CA ASP A 311 -22.75 3.06 1.00
C ASP A 311 -22.40 4.44 1.57
N LEU A 312 -21.20 4.59 2.13
CA LEU A 312 -20.78 5.83 2.79
C LEU A 312 -20.58 6.99 1.81
N VAL A 313 -20.17 6.72 0.57
CA VAL A 313 -20.06 7.76 -0.46
C VAL A 313 -21.43 8.27 -0.86
N GLU A 314 -22.42 7.40 -1.00
CA GLU A 314 -23.80 7.81 -1.23
C GLU A 314 -24.30 8.72 -0.10
N TRP A 315 -24.07 8.34 1.15
CA TRP A 315 -24.47 9.15 2.31
C TRP A 315 -23.71 10.48 2.39
N GLN A 316 -22.46 10.55 2.03
CA GLN A 316 -21.72 11.82 1.94
C GLN A 316 -22.39 12.77 0.92
N VAL A 317 -22.82 12.25 -0.22
CA VAL A 317 -23.53 13.04 -1.24
C VAL A 317 -24.91 13.50 -0.72
N ARG A 318 -25.71 12.61 -0.12
CA ARG A 318 -27.04 12.92 0.43
C ARG A 318 -26.97 13.97 1.54
N VAL A 319 -26.05 13.81 2.48
CA VAL A 319 -25.85 14.77 3.58
C VAL A 319 -25.46 16.15 3.03
N ALA A 320 -24.54 16.21 2.07
CA ALA A 320 -24.15 17.47 1.44
C ALA A 320 -25.26 18.10 0.61
N ALA A 321 -26.21 17.31 0.10
CA ALA A 321 -27.44 17.80 -0.53
C ALA A 321 -28.46 18.36 0.48
N GLY A 322 -28.22 18.20 1.80
CA GLY A 322 -29.07 18.66 2.89
C GLY A 322 -30.15 17.64 3.30
N GLU A 323 -29.96 16.36 2.97
CA GLU A 323 -30.86 15.29 3.42
C GLU A 323 -30.56 14.90 4.88
N PRO A 324 -31.57 14.65 5.72
CA PRO A 324 -31.39 14.03 7.02
C PRO A 324 -31.04 12.55 6.87
N LEU A 325 -30.42 11.92 7.89
CA LEU A 325 -30.03 10.50 7.85
C LEU A 325 -31.22 9.57 7.63
N GLY A 326 -32.42 9.91 8.13
CA GLY A 326 -33.63 9.11 7.94
C GLY A 326 -33.64 7.79 8.71
N PHE A 327 -32.65 7.49 9.52
CA PHE A 327 -32.52 6.36 10.44
C PHE A 327 -31.83 6.80 11.74
N THR A 328 -32.01 6.02 12.77
CA THR A 328 -31.47 6.26 14.12
C THR A 328 -30.40 5.22 14.46
N GLN A 329 -29.75 5.34 15.61
CA GLN A 329 -28.78 4.37 16.09
C GLN A 329 -29.36 2.96 16.22
N ASP A 330 -30.61 2.83 16.64
CA ASP A 330 -31.29 1.55 16.83
C ASP A 330 -31.58 0.81 15.52
N ASP A 331 -31.54 1.51 14.39
CA ASP A 331 -31.73 0.92 13.06
C ASP A 331 -30.42 0.33 12.49
N ILE A 332 -29.27 0.62 13.11
CA ILE A 332 -27.98 0.13 12.67
C ILE A 332 -27.73 -1.29 13.20
N THR A 333 -27.56 -2.22 12.28
CA THR A 333 -27.23 -3.61 12.60
C THR A 333 -25.95 -4.03 11.92
N LEU A 334 -25.08 -4.72 12.65
CA LEU A 334 -23.87 -5.33 12.09
C LEU A 334 -24.16 -6.78 11.73
N THR A 335 -24.01 -7.14 10.45
CA THR A 335 -24.31 -8.48 9.95
C THR A 335 -23.05 -9.15 9.43
N GLY A 336 -22.73 -10.31 10.00
CA GLY A 336 -21.56 -11.08 9.60
C GLY A 336 -20.23 -10.43 10.02
N HIS A 337 -19.19 -10.69 9.25
CA HIS A 337 -17.84 -10.19 9.49
C HIS A 337 -17.15 -9.88 8.16
N ALA A 338 -16.51 -8.72 8.06
CA ALA A 338 -15.76 -8.30 6.88
C ALA A 338 -14.30 -8.04 7.22
N ILE A 339 -13.40 -8.46 6.34
CA ILE A 339 -11.96 -8.27 6.46
C ILE A 339 -11.42 -7.72 5.15
N GLU A 340 -10.61 -6.68 5.24
CA GLU A 340 -9.92 -6.02 4.13
C GLU A 340 -8.42 -6.29 4.20
N ALA A 341 -7.78 -6.51 3.07
CA ALA A 341 -6.33 -6.47 2.93
C ALA A 341 -5.95 -5.41 1.88
N ARG A 342 -5.01 -4.55 2.23
CA ARG A 342 -4.44 -3.56 1.31
C ARG A 342 -3.36 -4.19 0.46
N VAL A 343 -3.43 -3.98 -0.84
CA VAL A 343 -2.42 -4.43 -1.81
C VAL A 343 -1.50 -3.27 -2.14
N TYR A 344 -0.24 -3.39 -1.72
CA TYR A 344 0.81 -2.41 -1.94
C TYR A 344 1.85 -2.91 -2.95
N ALA A 345 2.42 -1.98 -3.74
CA ALA A 345 3.60 -2.22 -4.55
C ALA A 345 4.86 -2.22 -3.66
N GLU A 346 5.05 -3.27 -2.90
CA GLU A 346 6.13 -3.45 -1.95
C GLU A 346 6.61 -4.91 -1.96
N ASP A 347 7.90 -5.13 -1.71
CA ASP A 347 8.51 -6.46 -1.60
C ASP A 347 8.79 -6.81 -0.14
N PRO A 348 7.95 -7.63 0.51
CA PRO A 348 8.13 -8.04 1.90
C PRO A 348 9.44 -8.80 2.14
N SER A 349 9.90 -9.59 1.16
CA SER A 349 11.15 -10.38 1.26
C SER A 349 12.41 -9.51 1.30
N ARG A 350 12.28 -8.26 0.84
CA ARG A 350 13.35 -7.23 0.82
C ARG A 350 13.06 -6.08 1.80
N GLY A 351 12.39 -6.37 2.92
CA GLY A 351 12.10 -5.38 3.96
C GLY A 351 11.03 -4.34 3.55
N PHE A 352 10.11 -4.70 2.65
CA PHE A 352 9.07 -3.84 2.08
C PHE A 352 9.64 -2.68 1.26
N LEU A 353 10.70 -2.94 0.51
CA LEU A 353 11.15 -1.95 -0.46
C LEU A 353 10.04 -1.68 -1.48
N PRO A 354 9.80 -0.39 -1.80
CA PRO A 354 8.88 -0.03 -2.87
C PRO A 354 9.25 -0.71 -4.18
N THR A 355 8.24 -1.22 -4.85
CA THR A 355 8.36 -1.81 -6.19
C THR A 355 7.63 -0.93 -7.20
N GLY A 356 7.81 -1.22 -8.48
CA GLY A 356 7.15 -0.47 -9.54
C GLY A 356 7.36 -1.13 -10.88
N GLY A 357 6.79 -0.54 -11.91
CA GLY A 357 6.89 -1.07 -13.25
C GLY A 357 5.57 -1.02 -14.02
N LEU A 358 5.56 -1.65 -15.19
CA LEU A 358 4.39 -1.76 -16.03
C LEU A 358 3.52 -2.94 -15.57
N VAL A 359 2.27 -2.66 -15.20
CA VAL A 359 1.26 -3.69 -14.97
C VAL A 359 0.83 -4.27 -16.32
N ALA A 360 1.30 -5.47 -16.64
CA ALA A 360 1.01 -6.11 -17.91
C ALA A 360 -0.40 -6.72 -17.96
N ASP A 361 -0.85 -7.30 -16.85
CA ASP A 361 -2.21 -7.82 -16.70
C ASP A 361 -2.65 -7.77 -15.24
N VAL A 362 -3.98 -7.78 -15.00
CA VAL A 362 -4.59 -7.75 -13.68
C VAL A 362 -5.66 -8.82 -13.59
N VAL A 363 -5.64 -9.59 -12.51
CA VAL A 363 -6.71 -10.53 -12.17
C VAL A 363 -7.35 -10.07 -10.87
N GLU A 364 -8.60 -9.64 -10.95
CA GLU A 364 -9.41 -9.25 -9.79
C GLU A 364 -10.35 -10.40 -9.44
N PRO A 365 -10.32 -10.92 -8.19
CA PRO A 365 -11.23 -11.98 -7.78
C PRO A 365 -12.66 -11.46 -7.70
N ALA A 366 -13.62 -12.31 -8.03
CA ALA A 366 -15.03 -12.00 -7.98
C ALA A 366 -15.82 -13.17 -7.37
N GLY A 367 -16.94 -12.85 -6.75
CA GLY A 367 -17.86 -13.84 -6.18
C GLY A 367 -18.67 -13.30 -5.00
N PRO A 368 -19.61 -14.09 -4.48
CA PRO A 368 -20.45 -13.67 -3.36
C PRO A 368 -19.60 -13.33 -2.12
N GLY A 369 -19.76 -12.12 -1.60
CA GLY A 369 -19.02 -11.63 -0.44
C GLY A 369 -17.54 -11.34 -0.71
N VAL A 370 -17.12 -11.15 -1.96
CA VAL A 370 -15.81 -10.64 -2.35
C VAL A 370 -15.98 -9.30 -3.06
N ARG A 371 -15.23 -8.30 -2.63
CA ARG A 371 -15.17 -6.97 -3.25
C ARG A 371 -13.72 -6.59 -3.50
N VAL A 372 -13.48 -5.93 -4.62
CA VAL A 372 -12.17 -5.35 -4.96
C VAL A 372 -12.37 -3.87 -5.29
N ASP A 373 -11.68 -3.01 -4.57
CA ASP A 373 -11.54 -1.60 -4.92
C ASP A 373 -10.12 -1.41 -5.46
N SER A 374 -9.99 -1.10 -6.75
CA SER A 374 -8.72 -1.12 -7.46
C SER A 374 -8.60 0.06 -8.42
N GLY A 375 -7.42 0.66 -8.45
CA GLY A 375 -7.03 1.65 -9.46
C GLY A 375 -6.31 1.05 -10.66
N LEU A 376 -6.09 -0.27 -10.69
CA LEU A 376 -5.29 -0.96 -11.69
C LEU A 376 -6.07 -1.32 -12.94
N GLN A 377 -5.35 -1.34 -14.05
CA GLN A 377 -5.74 -1.94 -15.33
C GLN A 377 -4.47 -2.32 -16.10
N PRO A 378 -4.55 -3.21 -17.09
CA PRO A 378 -3.42 -3.47 -17.97
C PRO A 378 -2.91 -2.18 -18.63
N GLY A 379 -1.60 -1.96 -18.60
CA GLY A 379 -0.94 -0.76 -19.09
C GLY A 379 -0.73 0.33 -18.01
N THR A 380 -1.22 0.15 -16.78
CA THR A 380 -0.90 1.06 -15.67
C THR A 380 0.60 1.02 -15.37
N VAL A 381 1.22 2.18 -15.25
CA VAL A 381 2.61 2.31 -14.79
C VAL A 381 2.61 2.68 -13.31
N VAL A 382 3.16 1.80 -12.47
CA VAL A 382 3.36 2.08 -11.05
C VAL A 382 4.71 2.77 -10.89
N GLY A 383 4.66 4.06 -10.60
CA GLY A 383 5.83 4.92 -10.37
C GLY A 383 6.01 5.28 -8.91
N SER A 384 6.96 6.16 -8.63
CA SER A 384 7.31 6.63 -7.28
C SER A 384 6.65 7.96 -6.89
N ASP A 385 5.85 8.56 -7.77
CA ASP A 385 5.25 9.89 -7.54
C ASP A 385 4.18 9.91 -6.45
N TYR A 386 3.53 8.76 -6.20
CA TYR A 386 2.37 8.65 -5.32
C TYR A 386 2.48 7.48 -4.34
N ASP A 387 1.47 7.31 -3.50
CA ASP A 387 1.37 6.21 -2.53
C ASP A 387 1.39 4.84 -3.24
N PRO A 388 2.10 3.84 -2.66
CA PRO A 388 2.24 2.50 -3.25
C PRO A 388 0.97 1.65 -3.23
N MET A 389 -0.11 2.11 -2.60
CA MET A 389 -1.35 1.34 -2.52
C MET A 389 -2.04 1.25 -3.89
N LEU A 390 -2.20 0.03 -4.37
CA LEU A 390 -2.73 -0.32 -5.70
C LEU A 390 -4.22 -0.66 -5.67
N ALA A 391 -4.61 -1.43 -4.66
CA ALA A 391 -5.96 -1.97 -4.51
C ALA A 391 -6.23 -2.39 -3.07
N LYS A 392 -7.50 -2.73 -2.81
CA LYS A 392 -7.97 -3.38 -1.59
C LYS A 392 -8.79 -4.60 -1.99
N VAL A 393 -8.56 -5.72 -1.30
CA VAL A 393 -9.36 -6.94 -1.45
C VAL A 393 -10.13 -7.14 -0.15
N ILE A 394 -11.43 -7.23 -0.24
CA ILE A 394 -12.33 -7.30 0.91
C ILE A 394 -13.17 -8.57 0.81
N ALA A 395 -13.29 -9.29 1.92
CA ALA A 395 -14.14 -10.46 2.04
C ALA A 395 -15.14 -10.32 3.17
N HIS A 396 -16.38 -10.70 2.92
CA HIS A 396 -17.48 -10.75 3.90
C HIS A 396 -18.03 -12.16 4.00
N ALA A 397 -18.32 -12.60 5.22
CA ALA A 397 -18.95 -13.88 5.52
C ALA A 397 -19.85 -13.78 6.77
N ASP A 398 -20.58 -14.86 7.08
CA ASP A 398 -21.44 -14.90 8.26
C ASP A 398 -20.68 -14.83 9.58
N ASP A 399 -19.42 -15.24 9.58
CA ASP A 399 -18.52 -15.20 10.73
C ASP A 399 -17.08 -14.83 10.33
N ARG A 400 -16.26 -14.51 11.35
CA ARG A 400 -14.86 -14.13 11.20
C ARG A 400 -14.01 -15.22 10.53
N ALA A 401 -14.19 -16.48 10.93
CA ALA A 401 -13.42 -17.59 10.37
C ALA A 401 -13.75 -17.80 8.88
N GLY A 402 -15.00 -17.63 8.50
CA GLY A 402 -15.44 -17.62 7.10
C GLY A 402 -14.82 -16.46 6.31
N ALA A 403 -14.78 -15.25 6.88
CA ALA A 403 -14.20 -14.07 6.26
C ALA A 403 -12.68 -14.23 6.04
N LEU A 404 -11.93 -14.74 7.04
CA LEU A 404 -10.50 -15.05 6.93
C LEU A 404 -10.21 -16.02 5.77
N ARG A 405 -10.92 -17.16 5.72
CA ARG A 405 -10.76 -18.14 4.64
C ARG A 405 -11.11 -17.58 3.27
N LYS A 406 -12.17 -16.78 3.20
CA LYS A 406 -12.61 -16.16 1.94
C LYS A 406 -11.62 -15.12 1.46
N LEU A 407 -11.05 -14.30 2.36
CA LEU A 407 -10.04 -13.32 2.02
C LEU A 407 -8.74 -13.98 1.54
N ASP A 408 -8.25 -15.01 2.23
CA ASP A 408 -7.05 -15.75 1.77
C ASP A 408 -7.26 -16.29 0.34
N ARG A 409 -8.43 -16.90 0.09
CA ARG A 409 -8.73 -17.41 -1.26
C ARG A 409 -8.86 -16.30 -2.30
N ALA A 410 -9.44 -15.15 -1.93
CA ALA A 410 -9.53 -14.00 -2.83
C ALA A 410 -8.14 -13.44 -3.14
N LEU A 411 -7.26 -13.30 -2.13
CA LEU A 411 -5.87 -12.88 -2.32
C LEU A 411 -5.08 -13.88 -3.18
N ALA A 412 -5.27 -15.19 -2.99
CA ALA A 412 -4.68 -16.21 -3.85
C ALA A 412 -5.08 -16.04 -5.32
N GLY A 413 -6.35 -15.66 -5.57
CA GLY A 413 -6.86 -15.38 -6.93
C GLY A 413 -6.56 -13.98 -7.45
N THR A 414 -5.90 -13.12 -6.67
CA THR A 414 -5.52 -11.77 -7.09
C THR A 414 -4.18 -11.82 -7.81
N GLY A 415 -4.12 -11.30 -9.03
CA GLY A 415 -2.88 -11.22 -9.82
C GLY A 415 -2.57 -9.80 -10.27
N VAL A 416 -1.38 -9.30 -9.92
CA VAL A 416 -0.81 -8.07 -10.48
C VAL A 416 0.45 -8.48 -11.23
N LEU A 417 0.33 -8.68 -12.55
CA LEU A 417 1.44 -9.20 -13.36
C LEU A 417 2.30 -8.02 -13.83
N GLY A 418 3.56 -8.02 -13.49
CA GLY A 418 4.53 -6.97 -13.81
C GLY A 418 5.04 -6.18 -12.60
N VAL A 419 4.36 -6.29 -11.44
CA VAL A 419 4.74 -5.58 -10.21
C VAL A 419 4.69 -6.55 -9.02
N VAL A 420 5.75 -6.59 -8.22
CA VAL A 420 5.77 -7.35 -6.96
C VAL A 420 4.88 -6.64 -5.93
N THR A 421 4.12 -7.41 -5.16
CA THR A 421 3.17 -6.88 -4.17
C THR A 421 3.30 -7.60 -2.84
N ASN A 422 2.68 -7.02 -1.80
CA ASN A 422 2.62 -7.60 -0.45
C ASN A 422 1.55 -8.71 -0.27
N ILE A 423 0.91 -9.18 -1.34
CA ILE A 423 -0.20 -10.16 -1.26
C ILE A 423 0.21 -11.42 -0.52
N GLU A 424 1.40 -11.96 -0.80
CA GLU A 424 1.89 -13.18 -0.15
C GLU A 424 2.08 -13.00 1.35
N PHE A 425 2.59 -11.84 1.77
CA PHE A 425 2.72 -11.50 3.18
C PHE A 425 1.34 -11.34 3.87
N ALA A 426 0.38 -10.73 3.19
CA ALA A 426 -0.99 -10.65 3.72
C ALA A 426 -1.59 -12.05 3.95
N ARG A 427 -1.39 -12.99 3.02
CA ARG A 427 -1.82 -14.39 3.16
C ARG A 427 -1.08 -15.10 4.30
N PHE A 428 0.22 -14.86 4.46
CA PHE A 428 0.99 -15.37 5.59
C PHE A 428 0.39 -14.91 6.93
N LEU A 429 0.02 -13.62 7.05
CA LEU A 429 -0.63 -13.08 8.25
C LEU A 429 -2.01 -13.70 8.51
N LEU A 430 -2.83 -13.91 7.48
CA LEU A 430 -4.16 -14.53 7.62
C LEU A 430 -4.09 -15.97 8.14
N ALA A 431 -2.96 -16.66 7.94
CA ALA A 431 -2.71 -18.01 8.46
C ALA A 431 -2.06 -18.03 9.85
N ASP A 432 -1.62 -16.85 10.37
CA ASP A 432 -0.97 -16.76 11.68
C ASP A 432 -1.93 -17.16 12.82
N PRO A 433 -1.51 -18.01 13.79
CA PRO A 433 -2.37 -18.46 14.88
C PRO A 433 -2.93 -17.31 15.75
N ASP A 434 -2.16 -16.26 16.01
CA ASP A 434 -2.62 -15.11 16.78
C ASP A 434 -3.65 -14.29 16.00
N VAL A 435 -3.46 -14.13 14.68
CA VAL A 435 -4.43 -13.47 13.80
C VAL A 435 -5.72 -14.29 13.74
N VAL A 436 -5.64 -15.60 13.57
CA VAL A 436 -6.81 -16.50 13.57
C VAL A 436 -7.56 -16.44 14.89
N ALA A 437 -6.84 -16.42 16.03
CA ALA A 437 -7.42 -16.33 17.36
C ALA A 437 -7.95 -14.93 17.73
N GLY A 438 -7.61 -13.88 16.98
CA GLY A 438 -7.96 -12.49 17.30
C GLY A 438 -7.06 -11.85 18.38
N ASN A 439 -5.91 -12.45 18.68
CA ASN A 439 -4.91 -11.95 19.63
C ASN A 439 -4.02 -10.89 18.98
N LEU A 440 -4.62 -9.78 18.55
CA LEU A 440 -3.92 -8.75 17.81
C LEU A 440 -3.30 -7.68 18.73
N ASP A 441 -2.27 -7.03 18.27
CA ASP A 441 -1.73 -5.77 18.78
C ASP A 441 -0.90 -5.07 17.69
N THR A 442 -0.60 -3.78 17.88
CA THR A 442 0.09 -2.98 16.85
C THR A 442 1.55 -3.38 16.58
N GLY A 443 2.14 -4.23 17.40
CA GLY A 443 3.51 -4.75 17.22
C GLY A 443 3.54 -6.16 16.62
N LEU A 444 2.40 -6.79 16.32
CA LEU A 444 2.35 -8.18 15.87
C LEU A 444 3.07 -8.37 14.53
N LEU A 445 2.88 -7.49 13.58
CA LEU A 445 3.50 -7.60 12.26
C LEU A 445 5.03 -7.54 12.33
N ASP A 446 5.57 -6.61 13.13
CA ASP A 446 7.02 -6.46 13.26
C ASP A 446 7.65 -7.73 13.86
N ARG A 447 6.97 -8.39 14.82
CA ARG A 447 7.41 -9.68 15.38
C ARG A 447 7.34 -10.83 14.38
N ARG A 448 6.37 -10.83 13.48
CA ARG A 448 6.15 -11.90 12.47
C ARG A 448 6.96 -11.72 11.20
N LEU A 449 7.49 -10.54 10.96
CA LEU A 449 8.26 -10.27 9.74
C LEU A 449 9.49 -11.16 9.61
N GLU A 450 10.16 -11.47 10.70
CA GLU A 450 11.33 -12.35 10.71
C GLU A 450 11.00 -13.81 10.37
N ASP A 451 9.74 -14.21 10.57
CA ASP A 451 9.25 -15.56 10.26
C ASP A 451 8.77 -15.70 8.80
N PHE A 452 8.61 -14.57 8.08
CA PHE A 452 8.14 -14.59 6.71
C PHE A 452 9.21 -15.07 5.74
N VAL A 453 8.91 -16.11 5.00
CA VAL A 453 9.73 -16.62 3.89
C VAL A 453 8.87 -16.67 2.64
N ALA A 454 9.33 -16.00 1.58
CA ALA A 454 8.65 -16.02 0.29
C ALA A 454 8.56 -17.47 -0.23
N ALA A 455 7.42 -17.82 -0.81
CA ALA A 455 7.18 -19.17 -1.31
C ALA A 455 8.14 -19.50 -2.45
N GLU A 456 8.67 -20.71 -2.43
CA GLU A 456 9.48 -21.25 -3.52
C GLU A 456 8.60 -21.59 -4.74
N ALA A 457 9.11 -21.29 -5.93
CA ALA A 457 8.43 -21.67 -7.16
C ALA A 457 8.30 -23.21 -7.26
N THR A 458 7.08 -23.69 -7.43
CA THR A 458 6.81 -25.12 -7.59
C THR A 458 7.28 -25.64 -8.95
N ASP A 459 7.56 -26.93 -9.05
CA ASP A 459 7.90 -27.55 -10.34
C ASP A 459 6.78 -27.37 -11.38
N ALA A 460 5.52 -27.37 -10.94
CA ALA A 460 4.38 -27.08 -11.82
C ALA A 460 4.44 -25.64 -12.39
N ALA A 461 4.78 -24.64 -11.56
CA ALA A 461 4.96 -23.27 -12.01
C ALA A 461 6.15 -23.12 -12.97
N LEU A 462 7.28 -23.79 -12.69
CA LEU A 462 8.43 -23.84 -13.58
C LEU A 462 8.07 -24.46 -14.94
N ILE A 463 7.37 -25.59 -14.94
CA ILE A 463 6.89 -26.27 -16.16
C ILE A 463 5.91 -25.37 -16.92
N ALA A 464 4.97 -24.69 -16.22
CA ALA A 464 4.03 -23.76 -16.84
C ALA A 464 4.74 -22.57 -17.50
N ALA A 465 5.71 -21.96 -16.82
CA ALA A 465 6.51 -20.86 -17.40
C ALA A 465 7.32 -21.30 -18.61
N ALA A 466 7.95 -22.48 -18.53
CA ALA A 466 8.66 -23.06 -19.65
C ALA A 466 7.72 -23.38 -20.81
N ALA A 467 6.53 -23.93 -20.52
CA ALA A 467 5.50 -24.21 -21.54
C ALA A 467 5.02 -22.92 -22.21
N PHE A 468 4.83 -21.83 -21.45
CA PHE A 468 4.50 -20.52 -22.02
C PHE A 468 5.56 -20.05 -23.02
N ARG A 469 6.85 -20.09 -22.64
CA ARG A 469 7.96 -19.71 -23.53
C ARG A 469 8.10 -20.62 -24.74
N TRP A 470 7.85 -21.92 -24.53
CA TRP A 470 7.90 -22.95 -25.59
C TRP A 470 6.77 -22.72 -26.59
N LEU A 471 5.52 -22.48 -26.14
CA LEU A 471 4.37 -22.24 -27.01
C LEU A 471 4.53 -20.97 -27.87
N GLN A 472 5.19 -19.92 -27.37
CA GLN A 472 5.48 -18.72 -28.15
C GLN A 472 6.37 -18.95 -29.37
N ARG A 473 7.06 -20.09 -29.43
CA ARG A 473 7.91 -20.51 -30.57
C ARG A 473 7.13 -21.33 -31.60
N TRP A 474 5.92 -21.78 -31.24
CA TRP A 474 5.11 -22.58 -32.16
C TRP A 474 4.37 -21.68 -33.14
N PRO A 475 4.29 -22.09 -34.45
CA PRO A 475 3.57 -21.32 -35.44
C PRO A 475 2.07 -21.33 -35.18
N GLU A 476 1.41 -20.19 -35.35
CA GLU A 476 -0.05 -20.05 -35.18
C GLU A 476 -0.86 -20.77 -36.27
N ARG A 477 -0.23 -21.14 -37.37
CA ARG A 477 -0.91 -21.75 -38.53
C ARG A 477 -0.91 -23.27 -38.43
N ALA A 478 -2.07 -23.88 -38.59
CA ALA A 478 -2.23 -25.33 -38.64
C ALA A 478 -1.47 -26.02 -39.82
N GLN A 479 -1.02 -25.28 -40.83
CA GLN A 479 -0.24 -25.73 -41.99
C GLN A 479 1.13 -25.04 -42.03
N ALA A 480 1.88 -25.08 -40.95
CA ALA A 480 3.26 -24.63 -40.92
C ALA A 480 4.17 -25.63 -41.66
N ASP A 481 5.24 -25.13 -42.29
CA ASP A 481 6.29 -25.98 -42.80
C ASP A 481 6.85 -26.83 -41.66
N PRO A 482 7.01 -28.15 -41.79
CA PRO A 482 7.60 -28.99 -40.76
C PRO A 482 8.94 -28.48 -40.21
N TRP A 483 9.68 -27.72 -41.00
CA TRP A 483 10.96 -27.12 -40.60
C TRP A 483 10.80 -25.87 -39.68
N ASP A 484 9.63 -25.27 -39.68
CA ASP A 484 9.31 -24.12 -38.79
C ASP A 484 8.71 -24.59 -37.45
N VAL A 485 8.46 -25.90 -37.30
CA VAL A 485 7.90 -26.48 -36.07
C VAL A 485 9.00 -26.83 -35.10
N PRO A 486 9.06 -26.22 -33.88
CA PRO A 486 10.12 -26.45 -32.88
C PRO A 486 9.92 -27.80 -32.14
N SER A 487 9.67 -28.89 -32.88
CA SER A 487 9.43 -30.23 -32.32
C SER A 487 10.68 -30.90 -31.76
N GLY A 488 11.86 -30.30 -31.97
CA GLY A 488 13.13 -30.90 -31.60
C GLY A 488 13.52 -32.12 -32.47
N TRP A 489 12.84 -32.31 -33.63
CA TRP A 489 13.10 -33.43 -34.49
C TRP A 489 14.57 -33.48 -34.95
N ARG A 490 15.17 -34.63 -34.84
CA ARG A 490 16.51 -34.96 -35.35
C ARG A 490 16.59 -36.48 -35.58
N VAL A 491 17.62 -36.92 -36.35
CA VAL A 491 17.88 -38.36 -36.52
C VAL A 491 18.21 -38.97 -35.14
N GLY A 492 17.44 -39.96 -34.73
CA GLY A 492 17.53 -40.60 -33.41
C GLY A 492 16.46 -40.12 -32.45
N VAL A 493 16.84 -39.68 -31.27
CA VAL A 493 15.91 -39.22 -30.23
C VAL A 493 15.64 -37.72 -30.41
N PRO A 494 14.38 -37.25 -30.32
CA PRO A 494 14.09 -35.82 -30.36
C PRO A 494 14.89 -35.01 -29.31
N ALA A 495 15.34 -33.82 -29.68
CA ALA A 495 16.02 -32.92 -28.76
C ALA A 495 14.99 -32.18 -27.88
N PRO A 496 15.17 -32.15 -26.57
CA PRO A 496 14.32 -31.30 -25.72
C PRO A 496 14.56 -29.82 -26.00
N THR A 497 13.51 -29.03 -25.88
CA THR A 497 13.66 -27.58 -25.68
C THR A 497 14.02 -27.36 -24.20
N SER A 498 15.21 -26.83 -23.94
CA SER A 498 15.66 -26.51 -22.59
C SER A 498 15.46 -25.02 -22.32
N ILE A 499 14.87 -24.68 -21.18
CA ILE A 499 14.65 -23.33 -20.73
C ILE A 499 15.13 -23.25 -19.29
N ARG A 500 16.08 -22.34 -19.02
CA ARG A 500 16.61 -22.12 -17.68
C ARG A 500 15.83 -20.99 -17.02
N LEU A 501 15.21 -21.28 -15.89
CA LEU A 501 14.36 -20.36 -15.13
C LEU A 501 14.92 -20.13 -13.74
N SER A 502 14.91 -18.89 -13.28
CA SER A 502 15.30 -18.51 -11.93
C SER A 502 14.15 -17.84 -11.21
N SER A 503 13.87 -18.28 -9.99
CA SER A 503 13.06 -17.57 -8.99
C SER A 503 13.97 -16.83 -8.00
N ALA A 504 13.41 -16.28 -6.93
CA ALA A 504 14.20 -15.66 -5.85
C ALA A 504 15.09 -16.67 -5.11
N THR A 505 14.69 -17.96 -5.05
CA THR A 505 15.31 -18.98 -4.19
C THR A 505 15.99 -20.10 -4.96
N ARG A 506 15.62 -20.34 -6.23
CA ARG A 506 16.15 -21.46 -7.02
C ARG A 506 16.34 -21.10 -8.51
N THR A 507 17.23 -21.84 -9.18
CA THR A 507 17.43 -21.76 -10.63
C THR A 507 17.48 -23.15 -11.19
N ASP A 508 16.59 -23.45 -12.16
CA ASP A 508 16.38 -24.79 -12.68
C ASP A 508 16.30 -24.81 -14.21
N HIS A 509 16.69 -25.94 -14.78
CA HIS A 509 16.47 -26.27 -16.19
C HIS A 509 15.17 -27.04 -16.36
N VAL A 510 14.28 -26.54 -17.19
CA VAL A 510 13.07 -27.25 -17.60
C VAL A 510 13.26 -27.74 -19.05
N ARG A 511 13.14 -29.05 -19.25
CA ARG A 511 13.25 -29.69 -20.57
C ARG A 511 11.87 -30.13 -21.04
N ILE A 512 11.45 -29.66 -22.21
CA ILE A 512 10.17 -30.06 -22.83
C ILE A 512 10.45 -30.76 -24.13
N THR A 513 9.85 -31.97 -24.33
CA THR A 513 10.00 -32.80 -25.53
C THR A 513 8.62 -33.14 -26.06
N GLY A 514 8.39 -33.01 -27.38
CA GLY A 514 7.13 -33.39 -28.03
C GLY A 514 6.40 -32.23 -28.68
N SER A 515 5.09 -32.29 -28.72
CA SER A 515 4.20 -31.26 -29.26
C SER A 515 3.25 -30.71 -28.18
N PRO A 516 2.62 -29.56 -28.38
CA PRO A 516 1.69 -28.96 -27.40
C PRO A 516 0.56 -29.90 -26.95
N SER A 517 0.10 -30.79 -27.83
CA SER A 517 -0.92 -31.79 -27.54
C SER A 517 -0.40 -33.05 -26.87
N GLU A 518 0.90 -33.33 -27.00
CA GLU A 518 1.52 -34.55 -26.47
C GLU A 518 3.02 -34.29 -26.25
N ALA A 519 3.35 -33.92 -25.03
CA ALA A 519 4.72 -33.61 -24.62
C ALA A 519 5.04 -34.27 -23.28
N THR A 520 6.34 -34.23 -22.95
CA THR A 520 6.85 -34.52 -21.62
C THR A 520 7.65 -33.33 -21.13
N ALA A 521 7.60 -33.07 -19.81
CA ALA A 521 8.39 -32.04 -19.13
C ALA A 521 9.22 -32.67 -18.00
N GLN A 522 10.42 -32.15 -17.79
CA GLN A 522 11.32 -32.59 -16.73
C GLN A 522 12.01 -31.32 -16.13
N VAL A 523 12.01 -31.21 -14.81
CA VAL A 523 12.74 -30.18 -14.06
C VAL A 523 14.04 -30.82 -13.55
N GLU A 524 15.17 -30.26 -13.93
CA GLU A 524 16.51 -30.77 -13.62
C GLU A 524 16.59 -32.30 -13.92
N ASP A 525 17.00 -33.09 -12.96
CA ASP A 525 17.08 -34.54 -13.04
C ASP A 525 15.89 -35.23 -12.33
N GLY A 526 14.79 -34.52 -12.12
CA GLY A 526 13.56 -35.05 -11.52
C GLY A 526 12.78 -35.98 -12.47
N ASP A 527 11.56 -36.31 -12.07
CA ASP A 527 10.69 -37.19 -12.84
C ASP A 527 10.26 -36.56 -14.19
N THR A 528 10.13 -37.44 -15.21
CA THR A 528 9.56 -37.04 -16.50
C THR A 528 8.03 -37.10 -16.41
N LEU A 529 7.38 -35.94 -16.47
CA LEU A 529 5.93 -35.80 -16.36
C LEU A 529 5.28 -35.64 -17.74
N SER A 530 4.09 -36.17 -17.92
CA SER A 530 3.29 -35.86 -19.11
C SER A 530 2.84 -34.42 -19.14
N LEU A 531 2.83 -33.81 -20.33
CA LEU A 531 2.45 -32.40 -20.49
C LEU A 531 1.55 -32.23 -21.71
N THR A 532 0.43 -31.54 -21.53
CA THR A 532 -0.27 -30.85 -22.62
C THR A 532 -0.38 -29.40 -22.28
N ALA A 533 -0.22 -28.51 -23.27
CA ALA A 533 -0.23 -27.06 -23.04
C ALA A 533 -0.94 -26.35 -24.19
N ALA A 534 -1.71 -25.32 -23.85
CA ALA A 534 -2.39 -24.44 -24.78
C ALA A 534 -2.36 -22.99 -24.27
N LEU A 535 -2.11 -22.06 -25.18
CA LEU A 535 -2.11 -20.61 -24.90
C LEU A 535 -3.22 -19.95 -25.72
N ASP A 536 -4.14 -19.26 -25.05
CA ASP A 536 -5.20 -18.44 -25.65
C ASP A 536 -5.09 -17.01 -25.12
N GLY A 537 -4.57 -16.11 -25.93
CA GLY A 537 -4.22 -14.76 -25.52
C GLY A 537 -3.24 -14.77 -24.34
N THR A 538 -3.69 -14.29 -23.17
CA THR A 538 -2.93 -14.30 -21.92
C THR A 538 -3.31 -15.45 -20.98
N THR A 539 -4.11 -16.41 -21.44
CA THR A 539 -4.52 -17.57 -20.64
C THR A 539 -3.76 -18.81 -21.07
N LEU A 540 -2.91 -19.31 -20.18
CA LEU A 540 -2.18 -20.57 -20.34
C LEU A 540 -2.93 -21.68 -19.62
N SER A 541 -3.26 -22.75 -20.35
CA SER A 541 -3.78 -24.00 -19.77
C SER A 541 -2.73 -25.09 -19.92
N VAL A 542 -2.37 -25.74 -18.83
CA VAL A 542 -1.46 -26.89 -18.80
C VAL A 542 -2.12 -28.08 -18.13
N VAL A 543 -1.83 -29.28 -18.62
CA VAL A 543 -2.13 -30.52 -17.90
C VAL A 543 -0.80 -31.23 -17.66
N ILE A 544 -0.41 -31.32 -16.41
CA ILE A 544 0.85 -31.92 -15.97
C ILE A 544 0.49 -33.16 -15.19
N ASP A 545 0.89 -34.31 -15.70
CA ASP A 545 0.62 -35.65 -15.14
C ASP A 545 -0.87 -35.83 -14.74
N GLY A 546 -1.77 -35.44 -15.69
CA GLY A 546 -3.23 -35.55 -15.51
C GLY A 546 -3.87 -34.44 -14.67
N ARG A 547 -3.09 -33.55 -14.01
CA ARG A 547 -3.61 -32.40 -13.24
C ARG A 547 -3.67 -31.18 -14.12
N ARG A 548 -4.87 -30.59 -14.29
CA ARG A 548 -5.07 -29.36 -15.07
C ARG A 548 -4.89 -28.14 -14.19
N GLU A 549 -4.08 -27.21 -14.70
CA GLU A 549 -3.90 -25.89 -14.13
C GLU A 549 -4.09 -24.80 -15.20
N THR A 550 -4.55 -23.63 -14.79
CA THR A 550 -4.78 -22.49 -15.68
C THR A 550 -4.15 -21.26 -15.05
N TYR A 551 -3.38 -20.51 -15.85
CA TYR A 551 -2.69 -19.31 -15.43
C TYR A 551 -3.02 -18.13 -16.34
N ARG A 552 -3.14 -16.95 -15.78
CA ARG A 552 -2.91 -15.71 -16.53
C ARG A 552 -1.40 -15.51 -16.62
N VAL A 553 -0.93 -15.20 -17.82
CA VAL A 553 0.51 -15.09 -18.07
C VAL A 553 0.86 -13.77 -18.73
N ALA A 554 1.99 -13.20 -18.33
CA ALA A 554 2.56 -12.02 -18.94
C ALA A 554 4.08 -12.11 -18.98
N GLN A 555 4.71 -11.29 -19.82
CA GLN A 555 6.15 -11.13 -19.87
C GLN A 555 6.50 -9.65 -19.87
N THR A 556 7.33 -9.23 -18.92
CA THR A 556 7.84 -7.86 -18.79
C THR A 556 9.31 -7.91 -18.39
N ASP A 557 10.15 -7.10 -19.03
CA ASP A 557 11.57 -6.90 -18.64
C ASP A 557 12.35 -8.19 -18.39
N GLY A 558 12.09 -9.23 -19.21
CA GLY A 558 12.74 -10.54 -19.09
C GLY A 558 12.18 -11.45 -18.00
N HIS A 559 11.15 -11.01 -17.29
CA HIS A 559 10.42 -11.81 -16.30
C HIS A 559 9.15 -12.42 -16.92
N ILE A 560 8.84 -13.63 -16.51
CA ILE A 560 7.60 -14.35 -16.80
C ILE A 560 6.75 -14.31 -15.54
N TRP A 561 5.53 -13.85 -15.67
CA TRP A 561 4.56 -13.77 -14.60
C TRP A 561 3.45 -14.78 -14.82
N LEU A 562 3.14 -15.53 -13.78
CA LEU A 562 2.06 -16.53 -13.76
C LEU A 562 1.13 -16.20 -12.58
N ALA A 563 -0.14 -15.88 -12.85
CA ALA A 563 -1.15 -15.81 -11.80
C ALA A 563 -2.07 -17.01 -11.91
N GLY A 564 -2.05 -17.87 -10.90
CA GLY A 564 -2.81 -19.12 -10.80
C GLY A 564 -3.76 -19.13 -9.61
N SER A 565 -4.26 -20.30 -9.23
CA SER A 565 -5.17 -20.46 -8.09
C SER A 565 -4.52 -20.26 -6.73
N ASP A 566 -3.19 -20.38 -6.65
CA ASP A 566 -2.42 -20.36 -5.41
C ASP A 566 -1.61 -19.07 -5.23
N GLY A 567 -1.72 -18.13 -6.17
CA GLY A 567 -1.03 -16.85 -6.15
C GLY A 567 -0.32 -16.50 -7.45
N THR A 568 0.54 -15.49 -7.38
CA THR A 568 1.35 -15.01 -8.51
C THR A 568 2.80 -15.43 -8.33
N THR A 569 3.39 -16.05 -9.37
CA THR A 569 4.79 -16.44 -9.40
C THR A 569 5.52 -15.62 -10.46
N MET A 570 6.66 -15.06 -10.09
CA MET A 570 7.58 -14.36 -10.99
C MET A 570 8.82 -15.22 -11.23
N LEU A 571 9.15 -15.44 -12.50
CA LEU A 571 10.32 -16.22 -12.94
C LEU A 571 11.12 -15.43 -13.96
N ARG A 572 12.43 -15.56 -13.93
CA ARG A 572 13.32 -14.94 -14.92
C ARG A 572 13.93 -16.00 -15.82
N GLU A 573 13.87 -15.81 -17.14
CA GLU A 573 14.61 -16.64 -18.08
C GLU A 573 16.10 -16.26 -18.03
N VAL A 574 16.94 -17.21 -17.64
CA VAL A 574 18.39 -17.00 -17.53
C VAL A 574 19.05 -17.56 -18.79
N ARG A 575 19.73 -16.71 -19.54
CA ARG A 575 20.52 -17.16 -20.70
C ARG A 575 21.73 -17.97 -20.23
N GLU A 576 22.04 -19.07 -20.90
CA GLU A 576 23.32 -19.74 -20.69
C GLU A 576 24.45 -18.78 -21.04
N LEU A 577 25.42 -18.66 -20.14
CA LEU A 577 26.61 -17.89 -20.38
C LEU A 577 27.30 -18.48 -21.63
N SER A 578 27.39 -17.71 -22.71
CA SER A 578 28.24 -18.08 -23.84
C SER A 578 29.68 -18.08 -23.34
N VAL A 579 30.43 -19.15 -23.65
CA VAL A 579 31.85 -19.31 -23.30
C VAL A 579 32.76 -18.28 -24.04
N ARG A 580 32.19 -17.34 -24.77
CA ARG A 580 32.92 -16.18 -25.29
C ARG A 580 33.05 -15.14 -24.16
N THR A 581 34.14 -15.27 -23.44
CA THR A 581 34.70 -14.20 -22.60
C THR A 581 35.02 -12.98 -23.47
N GLY A 582 34.06 -12.10 -23.65
CA GLY A 582 34.26 -10.75 -24.04
C GLY A 582 34.20 -9.90 -22.76
N ASP A 583 35.32 -9.38 -22.36
CA ASP A 583 35.56 -8.29 -21.38
C ASP A 583 34.46 -8.14 -20.29
N VAL A 584 34.39 -9.09 -19.36
CA VAL A 584 34.00 -8.77 -18.00
C VAL A 584 35.17 -7.94 -17.47
N HIS A 585 34.98 -6.66 -17.21
CA HIS A 585 35.89 -5.84 -16.41
C HIS A 585 35.92 -6.51 -15.03
N ALA A 586 36.83 -7.47 -14.87
CA ALA A 586 37.01 -8.21 -13.63
C ALA A 586 37.49 -7.21 -12.58
N GLY A 587 36.63 -6.76 -11.71
CA GLY A 587 36.99 -5.95 -10.55
C GLY A 587 36.11 -4.72 -10.25
N GLU A 588 35.26 -4.24 -11.15
CA GLU A 588 34.36 -3.11 -10.85
C GLU A 588 33.14 -3.58 -10.08
N ALA A 589 32.87 -2.96 -8.94
CA ALA A 589 31.60 -3.19 -8.19
C ALA A 589 30.55 -2.23 -8.70
N GLU A 590 29.46 -2.77 -9.25
CA GLU A 590 28.31 -2.00 -9.72
C GLU A 590 27.31 -1.77 -8.59
N ILE A 591 26.88 -0.52 -8.43
CA ILE A 591 25.87 -0.10 -7.47
C ILE A 591 24.62 0.25 -8.24
N THR A 592 23.56 -0.57 -8.07
CA THR A 592 22.27 -0.41 -8.74
C THR A 592 21.20 0.03 -7.77
N SER A 593 20.14 0.68 -8.28
CA SER A 593 19.00 1.07 -7.47
C SER A 593 18.16 -0.16 -7.08
N PRO A 594 17.90 -0.38 -5.78
CA PRO A 594 17.07 -1.48 -5.33
C PRO A 594 15.57 -1.21 -5.50
N MET A 595 15.18 0.03 -5.80
CA MET A 595 13.79 0.49 -5.89
C MET A 595 13.67 1.62 -6.92
N PRO A 596 12.48 1.84 -7.52
CA PRO A 596 12.24 3.05 -8.32
C PRO A 596 12.17 4.25 -7.38
N GLY A 597 12.72 5.40 -7.79
CA GLY A 597 12.71 6.58 -6.91
C GLY A 597 13.40 7.79 -7.50
N SER A 598 13.59 8.81 -6.66
CA SER A 598 14.35 10.01 -6.98
C SER A 598 15.67 10.04 -6.21
N VAL A 599 16.75 10.40 -6.87
CA VAL A 599 18.04 10.64 -6.20
C VAL A 599 17.93 11.94 -5.40
N ILE A 600 18.01 11.85 -4.06
CA ILE A 600 17.93 13.03 -3.20
C ILE A 600 19.30 13.55 -2.79
N ALA A 601 20.32 12.70 -2.75
CA ALA A 601 21.68 13.09 -2.44
C ALA A 601 22.70 12.20 -3.13
N VAL A 602 23.85 12.81 -3.47
CA VAL A 602 25.06 12.13 -3.95
C VAL A 602 26.17 12.44 -2.95
N GLY A 603 26.72 11.40 -2.32
CA GLY A 603 27.67 11.49 -1.20
C GLY A 603 29.14 11.54 -1.59
N ALA A 604 29.48 11.39 -2.88
CA ALA A 604 30.83 11.43 -3.38
C ALA A 604 30.90 12.08 -4.78
N GLU A 605 32.00 12.76 -5.11
CA GLU A 605 32.23 13.26 -6.45
C GLU A 605 32.78 12.15 -7.36
N ALA A 606 32.47 12.20 -8.67
CA ALA A 606 33.02 11.26 -9.64
C ALA A 606 34.55 11.33 -9.63
N GLY A 607 35.21 10.17 -9.58
CA GLY A 607 36.69 10.06 -9.47
C GLY A 607 37.23 10.18 -8.04
N ALA A 608 36.36 10.37 -7.02
CA ALA A 608 36.83 10.42 -5.64
C ALA A 608 37.19 9.02 -5.10
N HIS A 609 38.11 8.98 -4.13
CA HIS A 609 38.35 7.78 -3.34
C HIS A 609 37.27 7.58 -2.30
N VAL A 610 36.74 6.37 -2.23
CA VAL A 610 35.72 5.97 -1.27
C VAL A 610 36.16 4.75 -0.49
N THR A 611 35.64 4.61 0.71
CA THR A 611 35.82 3.44 1.59
C THR A 611 34.59 2.57 1.63
N ALA A 612 34.79 1.27 1.83
CA ALA A 612 33.68 0.33 2.01
C ALA A 612 32.72 0.82 3.12
N GLY A 613 31.42 0.81 2.84
CA GLY A 613 30.39 1.34 3.74
C GLY A 613 30.11 2.84 3.61
N GLN A 614 30.93 3.61 2.87
CA GLN A 614 30.66 5.03 2.62
C GLN A 614 29.40 5.19 1.74
N THR A 615 28.47 6.06 2.14
CA THR A 615 27.27 6.38 1.33
C THR A 615 27.65 7.08 0.04
N LEU A 616 27.19 6.56 -1.09
CA LEU A 616 27.45 7.09 -2.44
C LEU A 616 26.23 7.81 -3.00
N VAL A 617 25.06 7.20 -2.91
CA VAL A 617 23.81 7.74 -3.45
C VAL A 617 22.71 7.48 -2.45
N VAL A 618 21.80 8.43 -2.27
CA VAL A 618 20.57 8.25 -1.49
C VAL A 618 19.40 8.37 -2.45
N VAL A 619 18.59 7.30 -2.51
CA VAL A 619 17.38 7.25 -3.33
C VAL A 619 16.18 7.34 -2.39
N GLU A 620 15.22 8.23 -2.71
CA GLU A 620 13.94 8.33 -2.03
C GLU A 620 12.82 7.79 -2.93
N ALA A 621 11.97 6.96 -2.36
CA ALA A 621 10.73 6.53 -2.98
C ALA A 621 9.64 6.43 -1.92
N MET A 622 8.45 6.96 -2.21
CA MET A 622 7.24 6.73 -1.39
C MET A 622 7.48 7.01 0.12
N LYS A 623 8.23 8.09 0.44
CA LYS A 623 8.64 8.51 1.80
C LYS A 623 9.66 7.59 2.49
N MET A 624 10.27 6.66 1.77
CA MET A 624 11.39 5.85 2.25
C MET A 624 12.68 6.33 1.61
N GLU A 625 13.71 6.56 2.43
CA GLU A 625 15.06 6.87 1.98
C GLU A 625 15.93 5.62 2.07
N HIS A 626 16.66 5.31 1.01
CA HIS A 626 17.61 4.21 0.97
C HIS A 626 19.00 4.70 0.60
N SER A 627 19.95 4.49 1.52
CA SER A 627 21.36 4.85 1.32
C SER A 627 22.11 3.69 0.67
N LEU A 628 22.68 3.94 -0.49
CA LEU A 628 23.52 3.00 -1.22
C LEU A 628 24.99 3.30 -0.91
N THR A 629 25.69 2.27 -0.47
CA THR A 629 27.08 2.40 0.03
C THR A 629 28.07 1.70 -0.89
N ALA A 630 29.32 2.14 -0.83
CA ALA A 630 30.43 1.48 -1.51
C ALA A 630 30.64 0.07 -0.93
N PRO A 631 30.66 -0.99 -1.75
CA PRO A 631 30.87 -2.36 -1.27
C PRO A 631 32.35 -2.66 -1.01
N VAL A 632 33.27 -1.89 -1.60
CA VAL A 632 34.74 -2.04 -1.49
C VAL A 632 35.40 -0.67 -1.47
N ASP A 633 36.64 -0.61 -0.99
CA ASP A 633 37.49 0.57 -1.12
C ASP A 633 37.91 0.74 -2.59
N GLY A 634 37.87 1.96 -3.12
CA GLY A 634 38.19 2.18 -4.52
C GLY A 634 37.96 3.61 -5.00
N VAL A 635 37.96 3.78 -6.31
CA VAL A 635 37.60 5.02 -6.99
C VAL A 635 36.16 4.90 -7.52
N VAL A 636 35.33 5.86 -7.19
CA VAL A 636 33.89 5.83 -7.59
C VAL A 636 33.70 6.62 -8.88
N ASP A 637 32.89 6.07 -9.76
CA ASP A 637 32.25 6.77 -10.89
C ASP A 637 30.74 6.87 -10.63
N ILE A 638 30.20 8.10 -10.57
CA ILE A 638 28.80 8.39 -10.29
C ILE A 638 28.10 8.71 -11.60
N LEU A 639 27.00 8.02 -11.88
CA LEU A 639 26.26 8.08 -13.14
C LEU A 639 24.93 8.85 -13.02
N VAL A 640 24.58 9.36 -11.84
CA VAL A 640 23.34 10.05 -11.55
C VAL A 640 23.57 11.35 -10.78
N ALA A 641 22.60 12.26 -10.84
CA ALA A 641 22.60 13.54 -10.14
C ALA A 641 21.38 13.67 -9.20
N PRO A 642 21.45 14.52 -8.16
CA PRO A 642 20.30 14.83 -7.34
C PRO A 642 19.13 15.37 -8.19
N GLY A 643 17.93 14.78 -8.01
CA GLY A 643 16.73 15.06 -8.78
C GLY A 643 16.46 14.07 -9.92
N ASP A 644 17.41 13.22 -10.29
CA ASP A 644 17.19 12.20 -11.30
C ASP A 644 16.16 11.15 -10.82
N GLN A 645 15.27 10.74 -11.72
CA GLN A 645 14.39 9.59 -11.51
C GLN A 645 15.12 8.31 -11.92
N VAL A 646 15.07 7.29 -11.07
CA VAL A 646 15.75 6.02 -11.29
C VAL A 646 14.78 4.84 -11.23
N MET A 647 15.08 3.81 -12.00
CA MET A 647 14.33 2.55 -12.04
C MET A 647 15.03 1.48 -11.19
N VAL A 648 14.29 0.40 -10.86
CA VAL A 648 14.88 -0.79 -10.24
C VAL A 648 15.99 -1.33 -11.14
N ASP A 649 17.09 -1.80 -10.54
CA ASP A 649 18.28 -2.33 -11.19
C ASP A 649 19.03 -1.33 -12.11
N GLN A 650 18.62 -0.07 -12.14
CA GLN A 650 19.37 0.96 -12.86
C GLN A 650 20.75 1.18 -12.21
N LEU A 651 21.80 1.15 -13.01
CA LEU A 651 23.16 1.43 -12.57
C LEU A 651 23.30 2.90 -12.15
N LEU A 652 23.71 3.14 -10.91
CA LEU A 652 23.85 4.48 -10.32
C LEU A 652 25.32 4.90 -10.13
N ALA A 653 26.17 3.93 -9.81
CA ALA A 653 27.59 4.17 -9.60
C ALA A 653 28.40 2.89 -9.86
N ARG A 654 29.70 3.06 -10.08
CA ARG A 654 30.72 2.00 -10.13
C ARG A 654 31.84 2.31 -9.18
N VAL A 655 32.36 1.30 -8.50
CA VAL A 655 33.58 1.41 -7.68
C VAL A 655 34.63 0.48 -8.25
N THR A 656 35.74 1.07 -8.72
CA THR A 656 36.91 0.33 -9.20
C THR A 656 37.83 0.11 -8.01
N PRO A 657 38.06 -1.13 -7.55
CA PRO A 657 38.95 -1.42 -6.42
C PRO A 657 40.41 -0.99 -6.72
N HIS A 658 41.11 -0.59 -5.68
CA HIS A 658 42.57 -0.42 -5.79
C HIS A 658 43.20 -1.80 -6.02
N THR A 659 43.82 -1.99 -7.18
CA THR A 659 44.79 -3.08 -7.38
C THR A 659 46.09 -2.62 -6.75
N ASP A 660 46.45 -3.12 -5.56
CA ASP A 660 47.80 -3.05 -5.05
C ASP A 660 48.70 -3.84 -6.00
N THR A 661 49.28 -3.15 -6.98
CA THR A 661 50.46 -3.65 -7.71
C THR A 661 51.65 -3.53 -6.78
N THR A 662 51.83 -4.52 -5.91
CA THR A 662 53.15 -4.77 -5.31
C THR A 662 54.06 -5.30 -6.39
N ASP A 663 54.77 -4.37 -7.04
CA ASP A 663 55.97 -4.66 -7.83
C ASP A 663 57.02 -5.30 -6.93
N THR A 664 57.04 -6.62 -6.86
CA THR A 664 58.22 -7.36 -6.40
C THR A 664 59.29 -7.25 -7.49
N LYS A 665 60.12 -6.20 -7.42
CA LYS A 665 61.44 -6.22 -8.06
C LYS A 665 62.25 -7.28 -7.33
N GLU A 666 62.38 -8.46 -7.94
CA GLU A 666 63.49 -9.35 -7.64
C GLU A 666 64.78 -8.71 -8.14
N ASP A 667 65.63 -8.26 -7.21
CA ASP A 667 67.01 -7.99 -7.45
C ASP A 667 67.75 -9.30 -7.79
N ALA A 668 68.10 -9.47 -9.07
CA ALA A 668 69.08 -10.45 -9.51
C ALA A 668 70.45 -9.81 -9.48
N SER A 669 71.23 -10.18 -8.49
CA SER A 669 72.74 -10.06 -8.54
C SER A 669 73.41 -11.43 -8.53
#